data_91260afee1deaca0f29dbf373721d009
#
_entry.id   91260afee1deaca0f29dbf373721d009
#
_cell.length_a   1.000
_cell.length_b   1.000
_cell.length_c   1.000
_cell.angle_alpha   90.00
_cell.angle_beta   90.00
_cell.angle_gamma   90.00
#
_symmetry.space_group_name_H-M   'P 1'
#
loop_
_entity.id
_entity.type
_entity.pdbx_description
1 polymer ?
#
loop_
_entity_poly.entity_id
_entity_poly.type
_entity_poly.pdbx_seq_one_letter_code
_entity_poly.pdbx_strand_id
1 'polypeptide(L)'
;ITLRAQWNPPQPDNANDHDINWTSATLEFSDGTEMDIELEKLASPQTFKLPEKKVVSWVRMKNLPVSEETIPVDGRKKFSALTEFKVWGTEASYDEAQMPDGEQIVSLAQKINDYWIRTGGNTGSDATNYNHGHSVSSEFWAPSVFYTGNMEAYYLTGDENYTDYANRWGSNNLYNGSAWNTNANSSRIGKYFPDNHTSFQTYLDMYSITAEGDFDPSDEKIANVVPIMEEMKEMSVSDLKNRYGYWDRIDFFYMELPNWTKMYLLTGDEGYLDKQRELYDDRKQELYDEESGLFYRDRNYIYDPDAVYDPASSGNNQKISPNGKKVLWARGNGWAMAALARVLEDLPDDREEDRLEYETTFKKMAETLIQVQGEDGFWRMNLDDHAHDIRPETSGTVFFAYGLTWGINHGLLDKETYYPAVRKAFLGLNANAFRPDGLAGRSELISAYPNPNCSLGIGSSQSYAPAAAVLFLSELSKLESQGYVRDDVEPALNKRMIGAVAVKEGSPYAVVNSRVTTLDETGTMTAITQDGKAYVPLSFLSAVYGEESTDGLSDIILHEGEEYAALNDVCGQENRIFSTVKDGITIVSYKEQLFDPVIDAKLTALLDQGLSDGRYPERPKYEIRFDYTPSAQTPKPADDALISVGSSTSGAVSASREIGPSTDEEVTLSFDMVSVLSPNQTNAIVGIGSSDSAYTAYSQVPIIIRMYKDGCFGAYDGNGYVQSSVKFAQNEKYRLEVRIDLHAGTYDVVVTSPDGAQTQIADDFAFRSTAQQPDDIGKIYLFNNDQAAGKYWLEDIF
;
A
#
# COMPACT_ATOMS: atom_id res chain seq x y z
N ILE A 1 35.08 2.18 2.18
CA ILE A 1 34.16 3.34 2.23
C ILE A 1 34.97 4.55 2.66
N THR A 2 34.83 5.66 1.94
CA THR A 2 35.55 6.89 2.25
C THR A 2 34.55 7.99 2.54
N LEU A 3 34.71 8.65 3.67
CA LEU A 3 33.89 9.77 4.10
C LEU A 3 34.75 11.04 4.10
N ARG A 4 34.21 12.11 3.58
CA ARG A 4 34.82 13.44 3.68
C ARG A 4 33.82 14.42 4.25
N ALA A 5 34.21 14.97 5.34
CA ALA A 5 33.44 15.95 6.04
C ALA A 5 33.64 17.36 5.47
N GLN A 6 32.63 18.20 5.62
CA GLN A 6 32.79 19.63 5.40
C GLN A 6 33.49 20.23 6.63
N TRP A 7 34.68 20.74 6.43
CA TRP A 7 35.39 21.49 7.42
C TRP A 7 35.73 22.88 6.86
N ASN A 8 35.29 23.91 7.56
CA ASN A 8 35.79 25.25 7.35
C ASN A 8 36.84 25.53 8.44
N PRO A 9 38.06 25.97 8.11
CA PRO A 9 39.03 26.36 9.12
C PRO A 9 38.40 27.45 10.04
N PRO A 10 38.67 27.45 11.33
CA PRO A 10 38.15 28.46 12.21
C PRO A 10 38.57 29.84 11.75
N GLN A 11 37.61 30.64 11.36
CA GLN A 11 37.78 32.06 11.11
C GLN A 11 37.47 32.78 12.39
N PRO A 12 38.39 33.65 12.91
CA PRO A 12 38.23 34.24 14.22
C PRO A 12 36.95 35.04 14.44
N ASP A 13 36.32 35.46 13.33
CA ASP A 13 35.13 36.33 13.37
C ASP A 13 33.91 35.73 12.66
N ASN A 14 33.91 34.42 12.32
CA ASN A 14 32.80 33.83 11.60
C ASN A 14 31.88 32.99 12.50
N ALA A 15 30.67 33.48 12.73
CA ALA A 15 29.61 32.78 13.47
C ALA A 15 29.14 31.44 12.80
N ASN A 16 29.67 31.14 11.66
CA ASN A 16 29.36 29.93 10.87
C ASN A 16 30.48 28.88 10.93
N ASP A 17 31.14 28.70 12.07
CA ASP A 17 32.11 27.64 12.31
C ASP A 17 31.38 26.28 12.34
N HIS A 18 31.32 25.63 11.19
CA HIS A 18 30.66 24.33 10.97
C HIS A 18 31.68 23.20 11.18
N ASP A 19 31.97 22.90 12.42
CA ASP A 19 32.78 21.75 12.76
C ASP A 19 31.99 20.46 12.62
N ILE A 20 32.61 19.40 12.07
CA ILE A 20 32.06 18.05 12.23
C ILE A 20 32.15 17.69 13.70
N ASN A 21 31.02 17.35 14.23
CA ASN A 21 30.88 16.91 15.62
C ASN A 21 30.45 15.45 15.73
N TRP A 22 30.43 14.69 14.62
CA TRP A 22 30.23 13.25 14.68
C TRP A 22 31.54 12.60 15.11
N THR A 23 31.46 11.81 16.16
CA THR A 23 32.60 11.02 16.66
C THR A 23 32.52 9.58 16.27
N SER A 24 31.34 9.13 15.82
CA SER A 24 31.09 7.77 15.36
C SER A 24 29.92 7.74 14.39
N ALA A 25 29.78 6.63 13.71
CA ALA A 25 28.60 6.30 12.89
C ALA A 25 28.47 4.78 12.77
N THR A 26 27.28 4.31 12.46
CA THR A 26 27.04 2.92 12.06
C THR A 26 26.81 2.89 10.55
N LEU A 27 27.57 2.07 9.85
CA LEU A 27 27.35 1.75 8.44
C LEU A 27 26.45 0.51 8.39
N GLU A 28 25.28 0.67 7.83
CA GLU A 28 24.31 -0.41 7.60
C GLU A 28 24.34 -0.79 6.13
N PHE A 29 24.31 -2.07 5.83
CA PHE A 29 24.39 -2.64 4.50
C PHE A 29 23.06 -3.26 4.09
N SER A 30 22.81 -3.37 2.79
CA SER A 30 21.59 -3.97 2.25
C SER A 30 21.40 -5.45 2.59
N ASP A 31 22.45 -6.13 3.06
CA ASP A 31 22.41 -7.52 3.55
C ASP A 31 22.01 -7.61 5.03
N GLY A 32 21.56 -6.50 5.64
CA GLY A 32 21.15 -6.42 7.04
C GLY A 32 22.30 -6.36 8.04
N THR A 33 23.54 -6.44 7.59
CA THR A 33 24.71 -6.33 8.49
C THR A 33 25.06 -4.88 8.79
N GLU A 34 25.77 -4.70 9.92
CA GLU A 34 26.18 -3.38 10.39
C GLU A 34 27.66 -3.35 10.72
N MET A 35 28.25 -2.15 10.62
CA MET A 35 29.64 -1.90 11.03
C MET A 35 29.73 -0.54 11.69
N ASP A 36 30.10 -0.51 12.96
CA ASP A 36 30.39 0.74 13.64
C ASP A 36 31.74 1.29 13.23
N ILE A 37 31.82 2.59 13.04
CA ILE A 37 33.03 3.33 12.70
C ILE A 37 33.27 4.47 13.66
N GLU A 38 34.52 4.67 14.03
CA GLU A 38 34.97 5.85 14.76
C GLU A 38 35.40 6.95 13.77
N LEU A 39 34.93 8.16 13.98
CA LEU A 39 35.21 9.32 13.15
C LEU A 39 36.15 10.27 13.86
N GLU A 40 37.26 10.60 13.21
CA GLU A 40 38.15 11.65 13.66
C GLU A 40 37.67 13.02 13.14
N LYS A 41 37.89 14.05 13.95
CA LYS A 41 37.58 15.44 13.58
C LYS A 41 38.62 15.97 12.57
N LEU A 42 38.53 15.52 11.34
CA LEU A 42 39.44 15.83 10.26
C LEU A 42 38.71 16.32 9.00
N ALA A 43 39.27 17.31 8.33
CA ALA A 43 38.83 17.74 7.00
C ALA A 43 39.27 16.79 5.87
N SER A 44 40.29 15.95 6.12
CA SER A 44 40.76 14.96 5.18
C SER A 44 39.81 13.76 5.08
N PRO A 45 39.73 13.11 3.90
CA PRO A 45 38.96 11.89 3.74
C PRO A 45 39.41 10.77 4.69
N GLN A 46 38.47 10.15 5.38
CA GLN A 46 38.69 8.99 6.24
C GLN A 46 38.18 7.74 5.53
N THR A 47 38.98 6.70 5.46
CA THR A 47 38.66 5.48 4.72
C THR A 47 38.53 4.29 5.68
N PHE A 48 37.40 3.65 5.65
CA PHE A 48 37.06 2.47 6.43
C PHE A 48 37.05 1.23 5.54
N LYS A 49 37.82 0.21 5.90
CA LYS A 49 37.84 -1.06 5.18
C LYS A 49 36.86 -2.01 5.82
N LEU A 50 36.07 -2.67 4.99
CA LEU A 50 35.26 -3.78 5.45
C LEU A 50 36.16 -4.96 5.85
N PRO A 51 35.81 -5.71 6.91
CA PRO A 51 36.59 -6.88 7.35
C PRO A 51 36.59 -7.99 6.28
N GLU A 52 35.55 -8.05 5.47
CA GLU A 52 35.40 -8.99 4.37
C GLU A 52 34.75 -8.31 3.15
N LYS A 53 34.87 -8.92 1.97
CA LYS A 53 34.19 -8.47 0.77
C LYS A 53 32.70 -8.77 0.88
N LYS A 54 31.86 -7.77 0.63
CA LYS A 54 30.40 -7.89 0.63
C LYS A 54 29.83 -7.47 -0.73
N VAL A 55 28.77 -8.15 -1.15
CA VAL A 55 27.93 -7.74 -2.26
C VAL A 55 26.71 -7.04 -1.68
N VAL A 56 26.57 -5.75 -1.90
CA VAL A 56 25.51 -4.93 -1.34
C VAL A 56 24.94 -3.98 -2.38
N SER A 57 23.66 -3.73 -2.36
CA SER A 57 23.01 -2.79 -3.25
C SER A 57 23.01 -1.36 -2.72
N TRP A 58 23.12 -1.18 -1.41
CA TRP A 58 23.24 0.13 -0.77
C TRP A 58 24.02 0.05 0.55
N VAL A 59 24.53 1.21 0.95
CA VAL A 59 25.14 1.44 2.28
C VAL A 59 24.53 2.70 2.86
N ARG A 60 24.05 2.60 4.09
CA ARG A 60 23.46 3.73 4.84
C ARG A 60 24.32 4.05 6.06
N MET A 61 24.51 5.34 6.30
CA MET A 61 25.14 5.80 7.53
C MET A 61 24.06 6.27 8.52
N LYS A 62 24.06 5.69 9.72
CA LYS A 62 23.09 5.96 10.78
C LYS A 62 23.77 6.13 12.13
N ASN A 63 22.99 6.39 13.19
CA ASN A 63 23.47 6.55 14.56
C ASN A 63 24.55 7.63 14.66
N LEU A 64 24.28 8.78 14.09
CA LEU A 64 25.19 9.91 14.05
C LEU A 64 25.01 10.73 15.35
N PRO A 65 25.88 10.59 16.35
CA PRO A 65 25.78 11.39 17.57
C PRO A 65 26.04 12.85 17.23
N VAL A 66 25.10 13.70 17.57
CA VAL A 66 25.23 15.15 17.39
C VAL A 66 25.86 15.75 18.66
N SER A 67 26.88 16.58 18.47
CA SER A 67 27.46 17.33 19.60
C SER A 67 26.43 18.23 20.28
N GLU A 68 26.43 18.23 21.60
CA GLU A 68 25.61 19.15 22.37
C GLU A 68 26.19 20.56 22.45
N GLU A 69 27.37 20.80 21.93
CA GLU A 69 27.98 22.11 21.86
C GLU A 69 27.13 23.11 21.07
N THR A 70 26.93 24.28 21.62
CA THR A 70 26.22 25.38 20.97
C THR A 70 27.17 26.40 20.38
N ILE A 71 26.71 27.11 19.34
CA ILE A 71 27.45 28.25 18.78
C ILE A 71 27.42 29.37 19.77
N PRO A 72 28.58 29.92 20.23
CA PRO A 72 28.65 30.90 21.30
C PRO A 72 27.87 32.21 21.04
N VAL A 73 27.64 32.54 19.77
CA VAL A 73 27.05 33.84 19.38
C VAL A 73 25.52 33.83 19.38
N ASP A 74 24.86 32.71 19.13
CA ASP A 74 23.40 32.66 18.96
C ASP A 74 22.71 31.45 19.63
N GLY A 75 23.46 30.63 20.36
CA GLY A 75 22.94 29.51 21.11
C GLY A 75 22.41 28.32 20.26
N ARG A 76 22.53 28.37 18.92
CA ARG A 76 22.15 27.24 18.08
C ARG A 76 23.14 26.08 18.27
N LYS A 77 22.62 24.84 18.14
CA LYS A 77 23.49 23.66 18.16
C LYS A 77 24.38 23.64 16.92
N LYS A 78 25.63 23.27 17.08
CA LYS A 78 26.52 22.98 15.94
C LYS A 78 25.97 21.84 15.13
N PHE A 79 26.09 21.89 13.83
CA PHE A 79 25.70 20.81 12.94
C PHE A 79 26.90 20.24 12.22
N SER A 80 26.75 19.01 11.76
CA SER A 80 27.75 18.33 10.97
C SER A 80 27.24 18.13 9.56
N ALA A 81 28.12 18.25 8.59
CA ALA A 81 27.84 18.03 7.18
C ALA A 81 28.86 17.09 6.57
N LEU A 82 28.42 16.30 5.63
CA LEU A 82 29.23 15.41 4.83
C LEU A 82 29.33 16.00 3.41
N THR A 83 30.54 16.22 2.92
CA THR A 83 30.74 16.71 1.55
C THR A 83 30.94 15.58 0.56
N GLU A 84 31.33 14.42 1.04
CA GLU A 84 31.59 13.27 0.18
C GLU A 84 31.38 11.96 0.92
N PHE A 85 30.64 11.04 0.28
CA PHE A 85 30.45 9.65 0.70
C PHE A 85 30.79 8.77 -0.51
N LYS A 86 31.87 8.02 -0.43
CA LYS A 86 32.31 7.12 -1.52
C LYS A 86 32.34 5.68 -1.04
N VAL A 87 31.78 4.81 -1.84
CA VAL A 87 31.92 3.37 -1.71
C VAL A 87 32.90 2.90 -2.80
N TRP A 88 33.92 2.16 -2.38
CA TRP A 88 34.92 1.60 -3.27
C TRP A 88 34.72 0.11 -3.40
N GLY A 89 34.66 -0.38 -4.61
CA GLY A 89 34.49 -1.77 -4.94
C GLY A 89 34.48 -1.99 -6.44
N THR A 90 34.21 -3.21 -6.82
CA THR A 90 33.85 -3.56 -8.18
C THR A 90 32.35 -3.69 -8.25
N GLU A 91 31.74 -3.29 -9.34
CA GLU A 91 30.36 -3.61 -9.62
C GLU A 91 30.20 -5.14 -9.63
N ALA A 92 29.28 -5.65 -8.82
CA ALA A 92 28.98 -7.07 -8.84
C ALA A 92 28.11 -7.35 -10.07
N SER A 93 28.38 -8.44 -10.77
CA SER A 93 27.45 -8.92 -11.77
C SER A 93 26.13 -9.34 -11.09
N TYR A 94 25.01 -9.23 -11.80
CA TYR A 94 23.72 -9.73 -11.30
C TYR A 94 23.79 -11.23 -10.99
N ASP A 95 24.71 -11.97 -11.62
CA ASP A 95 24.90 -13.39 -11.39
C ASP A 95 25.52 -13.68 -9.99
N GLU A 96 26.32 -12.75 -9.48
CA GLU A 96 26.96 -12.86 -8.16
C GLU A 96 26.06 -12.36 -7.01
N ALA A 97 25.03 -11.57 -7.29
CA ALA A 97 24.11 -11.05 -6.29
C ALA A 97 23.18 -12.17 -5.79
N GLN A 98 22.95 -12.22 -4.49
CA GLN A 98 21.99 -13.17 -3.91
C GLN A 98 20.59 -12.54 -3.89
N MET A 99 19.59 -13.35 -4.22
CA MET A 99 18.19 -12.98 -3.98
C MET A 99 17.89 -13.05 -2.49
N PRO A 100 17.11 -12.11 -1.95
CA PRO A 100 16.58 -12.26 -0.60
C PRO A 100 15.60 -13.43 -0.56
N ASP A 101 15.37 -13.96 0.63
CA ASP A 101 14.34 -14.96 0.85
C ASP A 101 12.92 -14.35 0.81
N GLY A 102 11.91 -15.22 0.81
CA GLY A 102 10.52 -14.79 0.72
C GLY A 102 10.09 -13.83 1.84
N GLU A 103 10.60 -13.99 3.07
CA GLU A 103 10.27 -13.11 4.19
C GLU A 103 10.85 -11.71 4.03
N GLN A 104 12.09 -11.64 3.60
CA GLN A 104 12.74 -10.36 3.33
C GLN A 104 12.01 -9.61 2.20
N ILE A 105 11.49 -10.33 1.20
CA ILE A 105 10.70 -9.77 0.11
C ILE A 105 9.35 -9.26 0.63
N VAL A 106 8.65 -10.03 1.47
CA VAL A 106 7.41 -9.60 2.14
C VAL A 106 7.66 -8.34 2.95
N SER A 107 8.70 -8.32 3.77
CA SER A 107 9.08 -7.14 4.56
C SER A 107 9.36 -5.91 3.68
N LEU A 108 9.94 -6.08 2.50
CA LEU A 108 10.14 -4.99 1.55
C LEU A 108 8.81 -4.50 0.96
N ALA A 109 7.90 -5.41 0.60
CA ALA A 109 6.57 -5.06 0.09
C ALA A 109 5.79 -4.22 1.11
N GLN A 110 5.77 -4.66 2.38
CA GLN A 110 5.14 -3.93 3.48
C GLN A 110 5.76 -2.55 3.67
N LYS A 111 7.09 -2.47 3.70
CA LYS A 111 7.81 -1.20 3.84
C LYS A 111 7.46 -0.21 2.74
N ILE A 112 7.28 -0.66 1.50
CA ILE A 112 6.88 0.18 0.37
C ILE A 112 5.43 0.65 0.53
N ASN A 113 4.52 -0.24 0.90
CA ASN A 113 3.12 0.10 1.14
C ASN A 113 2.98 1.09 2.31
N ASP A 114 3.62 0.79 3.44
CA ASP A 114 3.60 1.62 4.65
C ASP A 114 4.20 3.01 4.44
N TYR A 115 5.25 3.10 3.61
CA TYR A 115 5.82 4.41 3.26
C TYR A 115 4.76 5.30 2.61
N TRP A 116 4.00 4.77 1.65
CA TRP A 116 2.96 5.51 0.97
C TRP A 116 1.81 5.89 1.92
N ILE A 117 1.35 4.95 2.75
CA ILE A 117 0.32 5.21 3.77
C ILE A 117 0.78 6.33 4.73
N ARG A 118 1.98 6.20 5.29
CA ARG A 118 2.54 7.15 6.26
C ARG A 118 2.74 8.55 5.69
N THR A 119 3.16 8.65 4.43
CA THR A 119 3.44 9.93 3.79
C THR A 119 2.20 10.54 3.12
N GLY A 120 1.11 9.79 3.02
CA GLY A 120 -0.11 10.19 2.31
C GLY A 120 0.15 10.44 0.83
N GLY A 121 1.13 9.74 0.24
CA GLY A 121 1.59 10.01 -1.13
C GLY A 121 2.41 11.29 -1.26
N ASN A 122 2.77 11.93 -0.16
CA ASN A 122 3.61 13.12 -0.19
C ASN A 122 5.09 12.72 -0.32
N THR A 123 5.62 12.85 -1.52
CA THR A 123 7.01 12.50 -1.84
C THR A 123 7.99 13.69 -1.74
N GLY A 124 7.63 14.75 -1.05
CA GLY A 124 8.44 15.96 -0.91
C GLY A 124 8.16 16.99 -2.01
N SER A 125 9.23 17.64 -2.55
CA SER A 125 9.08 18.69 -3.57
C SER A 125 8.34 18.25 -4.84
N ASP A 126 8.27 16.95 -5.10
CA ASP A 126 7.59 16.38 -6.26
C ASP A 126 6.07 16.15 -6.02
N ALA A 127 5.60 16.29 -4.77
CA ALA A 127 4.18 16.16 -4.43
C ALA A 127 3.29 17.20 -5.14
N THR A 128 3.85 18.33 -5.52
CA THR A 128 3.13 19.36 -6.28
C THR A 128 2.79 18.92 -7.70
N ASN A 129 3.47 17.89 -8.23
CA ASN A 129 3.22 17.35 -9.56
C ASN A 129 2.13 16.27 -9.58
N TYR A 130 1.65 15.85 -8.41
CA TYR A 130 0.60 14.85 -8.29
C TYR A 130 -0.67 15.23 -9.08
N ASN A 131 -0.90 16.50 -9.26
CA ASN A 131 -2.14 17.05 -9.78
C ASN A 131 -2.02 17.81 -11.08
N HIS A 132 -0.86 17.88 -11.75
CA HIS A 132 -0.68 18.82 -12.87
C HIS A 132 -1.29 20.23 -12.61
N GLY A 133 -1.26 20.70 -11.37
CA GLY A 133 -1.89 21.95 -10.96
C GLY A 133 -3.40 21.91 -10.80
N HIS A 134 -4.04 20.73 -10.89
CA HIS A 134 -5.47 20.53 -10.63
C HIS A 134 -5.64 19.78 -9.29
N SER A 135 -6.66 20.19 -8.51
CA SER A 135 -7.11 19.36 -7.39
C SER A 135 -7.86 18.17 -7.97
N VAL A 136 -7.27 16.98 -7.93
CA VAL A 136 -7.96 15.73 -8.25
C VAL A 136 -8.55 15.15 -6.97
N SER A 137 -9.69 14.50 -7.11
CA SER A 137 -10.32 13.76 -6.04
C SER A 137 -9.44 12.57 -5.63
N SER A 138 -9.57 12.11 -4.38
CA SER A 138 -8.76 11.00 -3.87
C SER A 138 -9.09 9.67 -4.55
N GLU A 139 -10.26 9.55 -5.17
CA GLU A 139 -10.71 8.41 -5.96
C GLU A 139 -10.33 8.50 -7.45
N PHE A 140 -9.54 9.49 -7.85
CA PHE A 140 -8.98 9.56 -9.20
C PHE A 140 -8.13 8.31 -9.52
N TRP A 141 -8.03 7.91 -10.80
CA TRP A 141 -7.40 6.66 -11.21
C TRP A 141 -6.01 6.43 -10.59
N ALA A 142 -5.17 7.45 -10.55
CA ALA A 142 -3.81 7.29 -10.07
C ALA A 142 -3.75 6.99 -8.55
N PRO A 143 -4.42 7.73 -7.64
CA PRO A 143 -4.58 7.28 -6.26
C PRO A 143 -5.26 5.92 -6.13
N SER A 144 -6.29 5.65 -6.93
CA SER A 144 -7.05 4.38 -6.87
C SER A 144 -6.19 3.16 -7.17
N VAL A 145 -5.22 3.28 -8.09
CA VAL A 145 -4.26 2.19 -8.36
C VAL A 145 -3.47 1.81 -7.12
N PHE A 146 -3.11 2.78 -6.24
CA PHE A 146 -2.41 2.44 -5.00
C PHE A 146 -3.18 1.41 -4.18
N TYR A 147 -4.49 1.57 -4.08
CA TYR A 147 -5.30 0.68 -3.25
C TYR A 147 -5.38 -0.75 -3.79
N THR A 148 -5.16 -0.99 -5.08
CA THR A 148 -5.04 -2.36 -5.60
C THR A 148 -3.79 -3.07 -5.05
N GLY A 149 -2.67 -2.37 -4.93
CA GLY A 149 -1.47 -2.88 -4.26
C GLY A 149 -1.63 -2.98 -2.73
N ASN A 150 -2.35 -2.04 -2.12
CA ASN A 150 -2.65 -2.07 -0.69
C ASN A 150 -3.53 -3.28 -0.32
N MET A 151 -4.51 -3.64 -1.16
CA MET A 151 -5.27 -4.87 -0.99
C MET A 151 -4.40 -6.12 -1.17
N GLU A 152 -3.45 -6.10 -2.10
CA GLU A 152 -2.48 -7.19 -2.25
C GLU A 152 -1.58 -7.33 -1.01
N ALA A 153 -1.16 -6.20 -0.40
CA ALA A 153 -0.44 -6.23 0.87
C ALA A 153 -1.26 -6.88 1.98
N TYR A 154 -2.58 -6.63 2.03
CA TYR A 154 -3.48 -7.33 2.94
C TYR A 154 -3.52 -8.84 2.64
N TYR A 155 -3.72 -9.24 1.40
CA TYR A 155 -3.74 -10.65 1.03
C TYR A 155 -2.42 -11.37 1.32
N LEU A 156 -1.31 -10.65 1.21
CA LEU A 156 0.02 -11.18 1.50
C LEU A 156 0.29 -11.38 2.99
N THR A 157 -0.23 -10.48 3.85
CA THR A 157 0.20 -10.38 5.25
C THR A 157 -0.91 -10.61 6.26
N GLY A 158 -2.18 -10.46 5.86
CA GLY A 158 -3.31 -10.44 6.77
C GLY A 158 -3.42 -9.19 7.67
N ASP A 159 -2.62 -8.17 7.42
CA ASP A 159 -2.65 -6.95 8.23
C ASP A 159 -3.90 -6.12 7.94
N GLU A 160 -4.86 -6.14 8.88
CA GLU A 160 -6.12 -5.40 8.78
C GLU A 160 -5.94 -3.89 8.63
N ASN A 161 -4.80 -3.31 9.04
CA ASN A 161 -4.53 -1.90 8.82
C ASN A 161 -4.65 -1.52 7.35
N TYR A 162 -4.37 -2.44 6.42
CA TYR A 162 -4.47 -2.20 4.99
C TYR A 162 -5.92 -2.15 4.51
N THR A 163 -6.77 -3.04 5.00
CA THR A 163 -8.21 -3.01 4.72
C THR A 163 -8.87 -1.81 5.39
N ASP A 164 -8.51 -1.48 6.63
CA ASP A 164 -8.98 -0.29 7.32
C ASP A 164 -8.59 1.00 6.59
N TYR A 165 -7.37 1.05 6.05
CA TYR A 165 -6.93 2.20 5.26
C TYR A 165 -7.75 2.33 3.96
N ALA A 166 -7.99 1.22 3.26
CA ALA A 166 -8.82 1.18 2.07
C ALA A 166 -10.28 1.52 2.40
N ASN A 167 -10.82 0.99 3.49
CA ASN A 167 -12.19 1.24 3.92
C ASN A 167 -12.44 2.72 4.26
N ARG A 168 -11.52 3.34 4.99
CA ARG A 168 -11.59 4.79 5.26
C ARG A 168 -11.55 5.63 3.99
N TRP A 169 -10.71 5.24 3.03
CA TRP A 169 -10.66 5.90 1.74
C TRP A 169 -11.98 5.72 0.96
N GLY A 170 -12.49 4.49 0.86
CA GLY A 170 -13.75 4.19 0.19
C GLY A 170 -14.92 4.94 0.81
N SER A 171 -15.09 4.89 2.14
CA SER A 171 -16.17 5.58 2.84
C SER A 171 -16.08 7.11 2.72
N ASN A 172 -14.88 7.70 2.77
CA ASN A 172 -14.69 9.13 2.55
C ASN A 172 -15.11 9.58 1.15
N ASN A 173 -15.06 8.70 0.18
CA ASN A 173 -15.48 8.94 -1.20
C ASN A 173 -16.88 8.36 -1.47
N LEU A 174 -17.61 7.93 -0.43
CA LEU A 174 -18.94 7.32 -0.52
C LEU A 174 -18.97 6.11 -1.47
N TYR A 175 -17.86 5.41 -1.60
CA TYR A 175 -17.64 4.30 -2.54
C TYR A 175 -18.07 4.63 -3.98
N ASN A 176 -17.87 5.87 -4.38
CA ASN A 176 -18.11 6.34 -5.74
C ASN A 176 -16.85 6.19 -6.60
N GLY A 177 -17.07 6.05 -7.91
CA GLY A 177 -16.01 6.28 -8.89
C GLY A 177 -15.64 7.77 -8.95
N SER A 178 -14.46 8.05 -9.49
CA SER A 178 -13.99 9.42 -9.63
C SER A 178 -14.95 10.25 -10.47
N ALA A 179 -15.30 11.43 -9.98
CA ALA A 179 -16.03 12.45 -10.75
C ALA A 179 -15.09 13.40 -11.51
N TRP A 180 -13.82 12.98 -11.70
CA TRP A 180 -12.84 13.82 -12.38
C TRP A 180 -13.36 14.26 -13.75
N ASN A 181 -13.31 15.58 -13.96
CA ASN A 181 -13.66 16.22 -15.21
C ASN A 181 -15.16 16.23 -15.54
N THR A 182 -16.00 16.57 -14.58
CA THR A 182 -17.43 16.83 -14.77
C THR A 182 -17.73 18.15 -15.53
N ASN A 183 -16.76 18.71 -16.30
CA ASN A 183 -17.05 19.86 -17.14
C ASN A 183 -18.20 19.54 -18.10
N ALA A 184 -19.36 20.13 -17.84
CA ALA A 184 -20.64 19.93 -18.56
C ALA A 184 -20.57 20.08 -20.09
N ASN A 185 -19.44 20.57 -20.59
CA ASN A 185 -19.21 20.80 -22.03
C ASN A 185 -18.30 19.79 -22.72
N SER A 186 -17.76 18.79 -22.00
CA SER A 186 -16.98 17.73 -22.64
C SER A 186 -17.79 16.43 -22.64
N SER A 187 -18.10 15.98 -23.85
CA SER A 187 -18.75 14.69 -24.13
C SER A 187 -17.95 13.47 -23.67
N ARG A 188 -16.81 13.72 -23.00
CA ARG A 188 -15.78 12.72 -22.66
C ARG A 188 -15.88 12.21 -21.25
N ILE A 189 -16.85 12.63 -20.47
CA ILE A 189 -16.81 12.48 -19.04
C ILE A 189 -18.17 12.05 -18.55
N GLY A 190 -18.20 10.89 -18.01
CA GLY A 190 -19.37 10.34 -17.42
C GLY A 190 -19.02 9.19 -16.48
N LYS A 191 -20.04 8.71 -15.81
CA LYS A 191 -19.99 7.55 -14.93
C LYS A 191 -19.49 6.28 -15.61
N TYR A 192 -19.24 6.25 -16.93
CA TYR A 192 -18.77 5.08 -17.68
C TYR A 192 -17.35 5.23 -18.20
N PHE A 193 -16.58 6.15 -17.66
CA PHE A 193 -15.19 6.33 -18.08
C PHE A 193 -14.26 5.43 -17.26
N PRO A 194 -13.40 4.60 -17.88
CA PRO A 194 -12.58 3.60 -17.19
C PRO A 194 -11.72 4.14 -16.05
N ASP A 195 -11.13 5.31 -16.21
CA ASP A 195 -10.34 5.94 -15.14
C ASP A 195 -11.17 6.17 -13.86
N ASN A 196 -12.49 6.39 -14.02
CA ASN A 196 -13.39 6.58 -12.88
C ASN A 196 -13.76 5.25 -12.19
N HIS A 197 -13.52 4.13 -12.85
CA HIS A 197 -13.81 2.78 -12.34
C HIS A 197 -12.61 2.08 -11.72
N THR A 198 -11.43 2.70 -11.73
CA THR A 198 -10.23 2.10 -11.14
C THR A 198 -10.44 1.77 -9.66
N SER A 199 -11.17 2.62 -8.94
CA SER A 199 -11.53 2.40 -7.54
C SER A 199 -12.45 1.21 -7.30
N PHE A 200 -13.22 0.81 -8.31
CA PHE A 200 -14.17 -0.31 -8.21
C PHE A 200 -13.47 -1.63 -7.88
N GLN A 201 -12.25 -1.85 -8.39
CA GLN A 201 -11.48 -3.04 -8.06
C GLN A 201 -11.34 -3.20 -6.55
N THR A 202 -10.95 -2.13 -5.85
CA THR A 202 -10.79 -2.14 -4.40
C THR A 202 -12.13 -2.25 -3.67
N TYR A 203 -13.19 -1.60 -4.14
CA TYR A 203 -14.50 -1.68 -3.51
C TYR A 203 -15.10 -3.08 -3.63
N LEU A 204 -14.95 -3.73 -4.78
CA LEU A 204 -15.35 -5.12 -4.99
C LEU A 204 -14.52 -6.09 -4.12
N ASP A 205 -13.19 -5.87 -4.01
CA ASP A 205 -12.35 -6.67 -3.12
C ASP A 205 -12.78 -6.51 -1.66
N MET A 206 -13.04 -5.29 -1.20
CA MET A 206 -13.48 -5.02 0.17
C MET A 206 -14.85 -5.61 0.47
N TYR A 207 -15.78 -5.53 -0.48
CA TYR A 207 -17.06 -6.24 -0.35
C TYR A 207 -16.82 -7.76 -0.24
N SER A 208 -15.99 -8.31 -1.12
CA SER A 208 -15.67 -9.75 -1.13
C SER A 208 -15.11 -10.28 0.18
N ILE A 209 -14.33 -9.46 0.92
CA ILE A 209 -13.73 -9.87 2.21
C ILE A 209 -14.72 -9.75 3.37
N THR A 210 -15.75 -8.91 3.25
CA THR A 210 -16.68 -8.61 4.35
C THR A 210 -18.10 -9.13 4.13
N ALA A 211 -18.43 -9.60 2.92
CA ALA A 211 -19.76 -10.09 2.59
C ALA A 211 -20.08 -11.37 3.35
N GLU A 212 -21.23 -11.37 4.02
CA GLU A 212 -21.83 -12.55 4.65
C GLU A 212 -23.07 -12.99 3.87
N GLY A 213 -23.09 -14.23 3.40
CA GLY A 213 -24.24 -14.80 2.71
C GLY A 213 -24.33 -14.47 1.21
N ASP A 214 -25.56 -14.32 0.72
CA ASP A 214 -25.84 -14.08 -0.70
C ASP A 214 -25.39 -12.66 -1.12
N PHE A 215 -25.12 -12.51 -2.43
CA PHE A 215 -24.73 -11.22 -3.01
C PHE A 215 -25.78 -10.13 -2.73
N ASP A 216 -25.38 -9.06 -2.04
CA ASP A 216 -26.21 -7.91 -1.74
C ASP A 216 -25.77 -6.67 -2.54
N PRO A 217 -26.43 -6.33 -3.64
CA PRO A 217 -26.09 -5.16 -4.45
C PRO A 217 -26.36 -3.82 -3.74
N SER A 218 -27.01 -3.84 -2.57
CA SER A 218 -27.29 -2.64 -1.77
C SER A 218 -26.25 -2.35 -0.70
N ASP A 219 -25.25 -3.22 -0.51
CA ASP A 219 -24.13 -2.97 0.40
C ASP A 219 -23.42 -1.66 0.03
N GLU A 220 -23.12 -0.85 1.02
CA GLU A 220 -22.57 0.50 0.80
C GLU A 220 -21.30 0.53 -0.06
N LYS A 221 -20.48 -0.54 0.00
CA LYS A 221 -19.21 -0.62 -0.74
C LYS A 221 -19.41 -0.77 -2.24
N ILE A 222 -20.55 -1.36 -2.68
CA ILE A 222 -20.81 -1.69 -4.08
C ILE A 222 -22.12 -1.10 -4.62
N ALA A 223 -22.94 -0.47 -3.78
CA ALA A 223 -24.23 0.11 -4.21
C ALA A 223 -24.10 1.14 -5.35
N ASN A 224 -22.95 1.80 -5.49
CA ASN A 224 -22.66 2.71 -6.59
C ASN A 224 -21.93 2.03 -7.76
N VAL A 225 -21.33 0.86 -7.54
CA VAL A 225 -20.61 0.08 -8.56
C VAL A 225 -21.57 -0.73 -9.41
N VAL A 226 -22.40 -1.54 -8.75
CA VAL A 226 -23.30 -2.51 -9.41
C VAL A 226 -24.20 -1.87 -10.48
N PRO A 227 -24.92 -0.77 -10.23
CA PRO A 227 -25.79 -0.17 -11.25
C PRO A 227 -25.02 0.31 -12.49
N ILE A 228 -23.78 0.76 -12.33
CA ILE A 228 -22.94 1.22 -13.44
C ILE A 228 -22.50 0.01 -14.28
N MET A 229 -22.01 -1.04 -13.62
CA MET A 229 -21.54 -2.24 -14.30
C MET A 229 -22.70 -2.96 -15.04
N GLU A 230 -23.90 -3.03 -14.41
CA GLU A 230 -25.09 -3.58 -15.04
C GLU A 230 -25.51 -2.78 -16.29
N GLU A 231 -25.54 -1.46 -16.19
CA GLU A 231 -25.90 -0.60 -17.32
C GLU A 231 -24.89 -0.73 -18.46
N MET A 232 -23.59 -0.77 -18.14
CA MET A 232 -22.52 -0.95 -19.14
C MET A 232 -22.53 -2.35 -19.77
N LYS A 233 -22.91 -3.39 -19.04
CA LYS A 233 -23.06 -4.76 -19.57
C LYS A 233 -24.04 -4.79 -20.76
N GLU A 234 -25.12 -4.03 -20.67
CA GLU A 234 -26.15 -3.95 -21.71
C GLU A 234 -25.80 -2.98 -22.87
N MET A 235 -24.79 -2.14 -22.72
CA MET A 235 -24.42 -1.17 -23.76
C MET A 235 -23.56 -1.81 -24.85
N SER A 236 -23.73 -1.39 -26.11
CA SER A 236 -22.82 -1.77 -27.18
C SER A 236 -21.45 -1.09 -27.01
N VAL A 237 -20.37 -1.72 -27.47
CA VAL A 237 -19.02 -1.10 -27.52
C VAL A 237 -19.07 0.21 -28.33
N SER A 238 -19.84 0.25 -29.39
CA SER A 238 -20.04 1.46 -30.21
C SER A 238 -20.66 2.60 -29.40
N ASP A 239 -21.63 2.31 -28.53
CA ASP A 239 -22.25 3.33 -27.69
C ASP A 239 -21.25 3.85 -26.62
N LEU A 240 -20.51 2.96 -25.99
CA LEU A 240 -19.47 3.33 -25.04
C LEU A 240 -18.39 4.21 -25.69
N LYS A 241 -17.93 3.85 -26.89
CA LYS A 241 -16.93 4.63 -27.65
C LYS A 241 -17.46 5.99 -28.12
N ASN A 242 -18.66 6.02 -28.71
CA ASN A 242 -19.20 7.22 -29.35
C ASN A 242 -19.78 8.24 -28.36
N ARG A 243 -20.38 7.75 -27.27
CA ARG A 243 -20.98 8.65 -26.26
C ARG A 243 -19.97 9.20 -25.27
N TYR A 244 -18.97 8.42 -24.93
CA TYR A 244 -18.11 8.67 -23.77
C TYR A 244 -16.62 8.81 -24.11
N GLY A 245 -16.22 8.56 -25.35
CA GLY A 245 -15.04 9.09 -26.05
C GLY A 245 -13.65 8.71 -25.53
N TYR A 246 -13.50 7.75 -24.57
CA TYR A 246 -12.24 7.44 -23.95
C TYR A 246 -11.89 5.94 -23.83
N TRP A 247 -12.70 5.13 -24.44
CA TRP A 247 -12.43 3.71 -24.59
C TRP A 247 -11.37 3.42 -25.68
N ASP A 248 -10.54 4.41 -25.98
CA ASP A 248 -9.62 4.35 -27.11
C ASP A 248 -8.16 4.13 -26.72
N ARG A 249 -7.85 3.87 -25.44
CA ARG A 249 -6.49 3.71 -24.93
C ARG A 249 -6.26 2.37 -24.22
N ILE A 250 -5.00 1.94 -24.19
CA ILE A 250 -4.60 0.67 -23.55
C ILE A 250 -4.73 0.70 -22.03
N ASP A 251 -4.64 1.89 -21.42
CA ASP A 251 -4.78 2.10 -19.97
C ASP A 251 -6.09 1.47 -19.45
N PHE A 252 -7.13 1.48 -20.26
CA PHE A 252 -8.42 0.84 -20.00
C PHE A 252 -8.28 -0.61 -19.49
N PHE A 253 -7.32 -1.38 -19.98
CA PHE A 253 -7.16 -2.77 -19.57
C PHE A 253 -7.02 -2.90 -18.06
N TYR A 254 -6.13 -2.13 -17.44
CA TYR A 254 -5.95 -2.20 -15.99
C TYR A 254 -7.07 -1.51 -15.22
N MET A 255 -7.60 -0.40 -15.74
CA MET A 255 -8.60 0.40 -15.03
C MET A 255 -9.96 -0.30 -14.98
N GLU A 256 -10.27 -1.16 -15.95
CA GLU A 256 -11.62 -1.67 -16.15
C GLU A 256 -11.73 -3.20 -16.21
N LEU A 257 -10.86 -3.92 -16.96
CA LEU A 257 -11.06 -5.35 -17.19
C LEU A 257 -11.19 -6.18 -15.90
N PRO A 258 -10.40 -5.97 -14.84
CA PRO A 258 -10.56 -6.74 -13.62
C PRO A 258 -11.91 -6.55 -12.92
N ASN A 259 -12.60 -5.43 -13.13
CA ASN A 259 -13.92 -5.21 -12.53
C ASN A 259 -14.95 -6.21 -13.06
N TRP A 260 -14.88 -6.53 -14.34
CA TRP A 260 -15.81 -7.47 -14.99
C TRP A 260 -15.67 -8.89 -14.44
N THR A 261 -14.43 -9.35 -14.28
CA THR A 261 -14.16 -10.67 -13.68
C THR A 261 -14.63 -10.71 -12.23
N LYS A 262 -14.35 -9.65 -11.45
CA LYS A 262 -14.80 -9.54 -10.05
C LYS A 262 -16.33 -9.52 -9.93
N MET A 263 -17.02 -8.81 -10.83
CA MET A 263 -18.50 -8.83 -10.87
C MET A 263 -19.04 -10.24 -11.18
N TYR A 264 -18.41 -10.96 -12.10
CA TYR A 264 -18.76 -12.35 -12.33
C TYR A 264 -18.58 -13.22 -11.08
N LEU A 265 -17.44 -13.10 -10.40
CA LEU A 265 -17.17 -13.87 -9.17
C LEU A 265 -18.20 -13.61 -8.06
N LEU A 266 -18.75 -12.41 -7.99
CA LEU A 266 -19.76 -12.04 -7.00
C LEU A 266 -21.17 -12.48 -7.39
N THR A 267 -21.51 -12.45 -8.66
CA THR A 267 -22.90 -12.61 -9.14
C THR A 267 -23.15 -13.96 -9.82
N GLY A 268 -22.12 -14.61 -10.34
CA GLY A 268 -22.23 -15.78 -11.21
C GLY A 268 -22.82 -15.47 -12.61
N ASP A 269 -22.97 -14.20 -12.98
CA ASP A 269 -23.55 -13.79 -14.27
C ASP A 269 -22.45 -13.71 -15.33
N GLU A 270 -22.47 -14.70 -16.26
CA GLU A 270 -21.53 -14.79 -17.37
C GLU A 270 -21.57 -13.58 -18.33
N GLY A 271 -22.67 -12.83 -18.37
CA GLY A 271 -22.78 -11.61 -19.16
C GLY A 271 -21.67 -10.58 -18.86
N TYR A 272 -21.09 -10.62 -17.66
CA TYR A 272 -19.94 -9.78 -17.33
C TYR A 272 -18.67 -10.23 -18.07
N LEU A 273 -18.43 -11.53 -18.16
CA LEU A 273 -17.28 -12.07 -18.90
C LEU A 273 -17.44 -11.90 -20.41
N ASP A 274 -18.66 -12.05 -20.94
CA ASP A 274 -18.95 -11.80 -22.34
C ASP A 274 -18.66 -10.33 -22.70
N LYS A 275 -19.08 -9.40 -21.84
CA LYS A 275 -18.79 -7.98 -22.04
C LYS A 275 -17.31 -7.66 -21.92
N GLN A 276 -16.61 -8.26 -20.96
CA GLN A 276 -15.17 -8.12 -20.81
C GLN A 276 -14.45 -8.54 -22.11
N ARG A 277 -14.83 -9.69 -22.66
CA ARG A 277 -14.25 -10.21 -23.91
C ARG A 277 -14.54 -9.29 -25.10
N GLU A 278 -15.78 -8.83 -25.26
CA GLU A 278 -16.14 -7.87 -26.32
C GLU A 278 -15.29 -6.58 -26.26
N LEU A 279 -15.10 -6.03 -25.08
CA LEU A 279 -14.32 -4.81 -24.86
C LEU A 279 -12.81 -5.05 -25.10
N TYR A 280 -12.29 -6.18 -24.66
CA TYR A 280 -10.90 -6.56 -24.88
C TYR A 280 -10.61 -6.74 -26.38
N ASP A 281 -11.46 -7.49 -27.11
CA ASP A 281 -11.29 -7.73 -28.54
C ASP A 281 -11.30 -6.44 -29.36
N ASP A 282 -12.20 -5.52 -29.04
CA ASP A 282 -12.24 -4.20 -29.70
C ASP A 282 -10.94 -3.43 -29.52
N ARG A 283 -10.37 -3.42 -28.31
CA ARG A 283 -9.11 -2.73 -28.03
C ARG A 283 -7.91 -3.43 -28.64
N LYS A 284 -7.86 -4.76 -28.55
CA LYS A 284 -6.80 -5.53 -29.17
C LYS A 284 -6.79 -5.31 -30.68
N GLN A 285 -7.92 -5.40 -31.33
CA GLN A 285 -8.04 -5.19 -32.77
C GLN A 285 -7.51 -3.81 -33.20
N GLU A 286 -7.69 -2.78 -32.38
CA GLU A 286 -7.28 -1.40 -32.72
C GLU A 286 -5.81 -1.10 -32.39
N LEU A 287 -5.30 -1.60 -31.27
CA LEU A 287 -4.05 -1.13 -30.67
C LEU A 287 -2.91 -2.15 -30.67
N TYR A 288 -3.19 -3.43 -30.94
CA TYR A 288 -2.18 -4.46 -30.86
C TYR A 288 -1.25 -4.43 -32.07
N ASP A 289 0.04 -4.47 -31.83
CA ASP A 289 1.07 -4.59 -32.86
C ASP A 289 1.49 -6.06 -32.98
N GLU A 290 0.99 -6.75 -34.00
CA GLU A 290 1.21 -8.17 -34.24
C GLU A 290 2.69 -8.56 -34.35
N GLU A 291 3.55 -7.65 -34.83
CA GLU A 291 4.97 -7.90 -34.99
C GLU A 291 5.67 -7.99 -33.63
N SER A 292 5.44 -7.00 -32.77
CA SER A 292 6.06 -6.96 -31.45
C SER A 292 5.29 -7.73 -30.38
N GLY A 293 4.00 -7.98 -30.58
CA GLY A 293 3.14 -8.52 -29.53
C GLY A 293 2.84 -7.54 -28.40
N LEU A 294 3.04 -6.25 -28.62
CA LEU A 294 2.82 -5.18 -27.67
C LEU A 294 1.72 -4.24 -28.17
N PHE A 295 1.32 -3.30 -27.34
CA PHE A 295 0.25 -2.38 -27.64
C PHE A 295 0.75 -0.96 -27.83
N TYR A 296 0.18 -0.24 -28.80
CA TYR A 296 0.22 1.21 -28.86
C TYR A 296 -0.67 1.78 -27.76
N ARG A 297 -0.32 2.94 -27.24
CA ARG A 297 -1.11 3.59 -26.19
C ARG A 297 -2.53 3.92 -26.64
N ASP A 298 -2.65 4.52 -27.83
CA ASP A 298 -3.89 4.80 -28.53
C ASP A 298 -3.62 4.98 -30.05
N ARG A 299 -4.67 5.22 -30.83
CA ARG A 299 -4.58 5.35 -32.30
C ARG A 299 -3.63 6.45 -32.77
N ASN A 300 -3.33 7.45 -31.96
CA ASN A 300 -2.43 8.54 -32.33
C ASN A 300 -0.95 8.11 -32.33
N TYR A 301 -0.64 6.96 -31.73
CA TYR A 301 0.70 6.39 -31.64
C TYR A 301 0.91 5.17 -32.54
N ILE A 302 -0.12 4.75 -33.28
CA ILE A 302 0.04 3.65 -34.25
C ILE A 302 1.11 4.03 -35.26
N TYR A 303 2.10 3.17 -35.41
CA TYR A 303 3.28 3.40 -36.20
C TYR A 303 2.95 3.74 -37.65
N ASP A 304 3.62 4.79 -38.17
CA ASP A 304 3.53 5.23 -39.55
C ASP A 304 4.96 5.54 -40.01
N PRO A 305 5.57 4.69 -40.83
CA PRO A 305 6.95 4.86 -41.26
C PRO A 305 7.18 6.14 -42.11
N ASP A 306 6.13 6.69 -42.68
CA ASP A 306 6.16 7.92 -43.47
C ASP A 306 5.96 9.20 -42.61
N ALA A 307 5.64 9.04 -41.33
CA ALA A 307 5.49 10.16 -40.38
C ALA A 307 6.82 10.87 -40.14
N VAL A 308 6.75 12.13 -39.82
CA VAL A 308 7.92 12.94 -39.42
C VAL A 308 7.81 13.26 -37.95
N TYR A 309 8.84 12.94 -37.19
CA TYR A 309 8.91 13.31 -35.78
C TYR A 309 8.93 14.84 -35.62
N ASP A 310 8.01 15.36 -34.83
CA ASP A 310 7.94 16.79 -34.53
C ASP A 310 8.45 17.09 -33.11
N PRO A 311 9.68 17.58 -32.92
CA PRO A 311 10.22 17.90 -31.61
C PRO A 311 9.49 19.08 -30.92
N ALA A 312 8.71 19.87 -31.64
CA ALA A 312 7.92 20.97 -31.07
C ALA A 312 6.56 20.50 -30.54
N SER A 313 6.08 19.38 -31.02
CA SER A 313 4.92 18.73 -30.42
C SER A 313 5.36 18.14 -29.06
N SER A 314 4.68 18.49 -28.02
CA SER A 314 4.98 18.09 -26.63
C SER A 314 4.97 16.56 -26.36
N GLY A 315 5.29 15.75 -27.36
CA GLY A 315 5.30 14.29 -27.34
C GLY A 315 3.93 13.65 -27.60
N ASN A 316 2.87 14.45 -27.60
CA ASN A 316 1.53 13.97 -27.93
C ASN A 316 1.39 13.67 -29.42
N ASN A 317 0.74 12.55 -29.76
CA ASN A 317 0.39 12.18 -31.13
C ASN A 317 1.61 11.91 -32.04
N GLN A 318 2.69 11.37 -31.51
CA GLN A 318 3.87 10.98 -32.29
C GLN A 318 3.73 9.53 -32.77
N LYS A 319 3.61 9.35 -34.09
CA LYS A 319 3.51 8.03 -34.70
C LYS A 319 4.86 7.33 -34.87
N ILE A 320 5.93 8.09 -34.69
CA ILE A 320 7.31 7.59 -34.65
C ILE A 320 8.08 8.24 -33.49
N SER A 321 9.10 7.55 -32.99
CA SER A 321 10.06 8.09 -32.02
C SER A 321 11.04 9.06 -32.68
N PRO A 322 11.87 9.79 -31.92
CA PRO A 322 12.94 10.64 -32.47
C PRO A 322 13.91 9.90 -33.43
N ASN A 323 14.02 8.57 -33.25
CA ASN A 323 14.91 7.72 -34.05
C ASN A 323 14.17 6.95 -35.15
N GLY A 324 12.91 7.30 -35.45
CA GLY A 324 12.09 6.69 -36.51
C GLY A 324 11.52 5.32 -36.18
N LYS A 325 11.50 4.91 -34.90
CA LYS A 325 10.99 3.64 -34.45
C LYS A 325 9.56 3.77 -33.90
N LYS A 326 8.95 2.62 -33.53
CA LYS A 326 7.63 2.57 -32.90
C LYS A 326 7.66 3.30 -31.54
N VAL A 327 6.53 3.85 -31.13
CA VAL A 327 6.33 4.41 -29.79
C VAL A 327 5.51 3.42 -28.98
N LEU A 328 6.18 2.47 -28.36
CA LEU A 328 5.59 1.43 -27.50
C LEU A 328 5.86 1.81 -26.04
N TRP A 329 4.92 2.53 -25.46
CA TRP A 329 5.07 3.08 -24.12
C TRP A 329 5.06 2.00 -23.04
N ALA A 330 6.12 1.94 -22.22
CA ALA A 330 6.33 0.88 -21.24
C ALA A 330 5.19 0.79 -20.23
N ARG A 331 4.81 1.89 -19.56
CA ARG A 331 3.72 1.86 -18.58
C ARG A 331 2.38 1.47 -19.21
N GLY A 332 2.08 1.90 -20.44
CA GLY A 332 0.88 1.46 -21.18
C GLY A 332 0.85 -0.06 -21.38
N ASN A 333 1.96 -0.64 -21.79
CA ASN A 333 2.11 -2.09 -21.89
C ASN A 333 2.15 -2.77 -20.50
N GLY A 334 2.66 -2.09 -19.49
CA GLY A 334 2.60 -2.54 -18.11
C GLY A 334 1.16 -2.70 -17.59
N TRP A 335 0.29 -1.73 -17.94
CA TRP A 335 -1.14 -1.85 -17.65
C TRP A 335 -1.75 -3.08 -18.30
N ALA A 336 -1.45 -3.34 -19.57
CA ALA A 336 -1.96 -4.50 -20.30
C ALA A 336 -1.49 -5.81 -19.67
N MET A 337 -0.20 -5.93 -19.39
CA MET A 337 0.39 -7.16 -18.82
C MET A 337 -0.19 -7.46 -17.44
N ALA A 338 -0.29 -6.44 -16.57
CA ALA A 338 -0.84 -6.59 -15.24
C ALA A 338 -2.35 -6.90 -15.26
N ALA A 339 -3.09 -6.28 -16.16
CA ALA A 339 -4.52 -6.55 -16.32
C ALA A 339 -4.78 -7.99 -16.73
N LEU A 340 -4.01 -8.49 -17.71
CA LEU A 340 -4.14 -9.88 -18.16
C LEU A 340 -3.81 -10.88 -17.05
N ALA A 341 -2.78 -10.60 -16.24
CA ALA A 341 -2.48 -11.43 -15.07
C ALA A 341 -3.66 -11.45 -14.09
N ARG A 342 -4.21 -10.28 -13.74
CA ARG A 342 -5.33 -10.17 -12.80
C ARG A 342 -6.63 -10.79 -13.32
N VAL A 343 -6.90 -10.66 -14.62
CA VAL A 343 -8.07 -11.30 -15.26
C VAL A 343 -7.91 -12.81 -15.28
N LEU A 344 -6.76 -13.31 -15.75
CA LEU A 344 -6.50 -14.76 -15.84
C LEU A 344 -6.49 -15.44 -14.48
N GLU A 345 -6.14 -14.74 -13.41
CA GLU A 345 -6.16 -15.24 -12.05
C GLU A 345 -7.59 -15.56 -11.56
N ASP A 346 -8.53 -14.72 -11.93
CA ASP A 346 -9.92 -14.80 -11.48
C ASP A 346 -10.86 -15.44 -12.54
N LEU A 347 -10.38 -15.64 -13.79
CA LEU A 347 -11.19 -16.19 -14.88
C LEU A 347 -11.52 -17.67 -14.64
N PRO A 348 -12.79 -18.09 -14.73
CA PRO A 348 -13.17 -19.50 -14.52
C PRO A 348 -12.62 -20.40 -15.65
N ASP A 349 -12.39 -21.67 -15.31
CA ASP A 349 -11.75 -22.64 -16.22
C ASP A 349 -12.59 -23.00 -17.42
N ASP A 350 -13.90 -22.96 -17.29
CA ASP A 350 -14.84 -23.28 -18.38
C ASP A 350 -14.90 -22.17 -19.46
N ARG A 351 -14.27 -21.03 -19.22
CA ARG A 351 -14.06 -19.99 -20.24
C ARG A 351 -12.80 -20.25 -21.08
N GLU A 352 -12.68 -21.45 -21.63
CA GLU A 352 -11.49 -21.93 -22.34
C GLU A 352 -11.06 -21.03 -23.51
N GLU A 353 -12.01 -20.50 -24.30
CA GLU A 353 -11.70 -19.61 -25.43
C GLU A 353 -11.16 -18.27 -25.00
N ASP A 354 -11.71 -17.70 -23.93
CA ASP A 354 -11.25 -16.43 -23.38
C ASP A 354 -9.87 -16.60 -22.74
N ARG A 355 -9.70 -17.67 -21.98
CA ARG A 355 -8.41 -18.03 -21.37
C ARG A 355 -7.33 -18.19 -22.42
N LEU A 356 -7.59 -18.97 -23.47
CA LEU A 356 -6.63 -19.19 -24.56
C LEU A 356 -6.21 -17.87 -25.22
N GLU A 357 -7.17 -16.97 -25.42
CA GLU A 357 -6.91 -15.68 -26.05
C GLU A 357 -6.04 -14.78 -25.17
N TYR A 358 -6.40 -14.66 -23.87
CA TYR A 358 -5.65 -13.84 -22.92
C TYR A 358 -4.25 -14.42 -22.68
N GLU A 359 -4.11 -15.72 -22.52
CA GLU A 359 -2.82 -16.39 -22.38
C GLU A 359 -1.93 -16.23 -23.61
N THR A 360 -2.51 -16.32 -24.81
CA THR A 360 -1.76 -16.15 -26.06
C THR A 360 -1.17 -14.75 -26.14
N THR A 361 -1.96 -13.72 -25.83
CA THR A 361 -1.50 -12.34 -25.79
C THR A 361 -0.46 -12.13 -24.70
N PHE A 362 -0.71 -12.65 -23.50
CA PHE A 362 0.21 -12.55 -22.36
C PHE A 362 1.58 -13.18 -22.68
N LYS A 363 1.59 -14.41 -23.22
CA LYS A 363 2.82 -15.12 -23.62
C LYS A 363 3.59 -14.34 -24.68
N LYS A 364 2.90 -13.79 -25.65
CA LYS A 364 3.53 -13.01 -26.72
C LYS A 364 4.15 -11.71 -26.21
N MET A 365 3.47 -11.02 -25.29
CA MET A 365 4.05 -9.88 -24.60
C MET A 365 5.29 -10.27 -23.79
N ALA A 366 5.22 -11.36 -23.02
CA ALA A 366 6.33 -11.85 -22.22
C ALA A 366 7.58 -12.18 -23.06
N GLU A 367 7.40 -12.85 -24.21
CA GLU A 367 8.49 -13.14 -25.15
C GLU A 367 9.24 -11.88 -25.60
N THR A 368 8.51 -10.83 -25.95
CA THR A 368 9.11 -9.55 -26.37
C THR A 368 9.77 -8.83 -25.21
N LEU A 369 9.11 -8.80 -24.06
CA LEU A 369 9.60 -8.08 -22.90
C LEU A 369 10.97 -8.57 -22.44
N ILE A 370 11.22 -9.89 -22.39
CA ILE A 370 12.56 -10.39 -21.99
C ILE A 370 13.67 -10.02 -22.99
N GLN A 371 13.31 -9.77 -24.26
CA GLN A 371 14.27 -9.38 -25.29
C GLN A 371 14.64 -7.90 -25.21
N VAL A 372 13.72 -7.05 -24.74
CA VAL A 372 13.90 -5.59 -24.68
C VAL A 372 14.23 -5.08 -23.28
N GLN A 373 14.54 -5.96 -22.33
CA GLN A 373 14.99 -5.56 -21.00
C GLN A 373 16.41 -5.01 -21.02
N GLY A 374 16.66 -3.87 -20.38
CA GLY A 374 18.00 -3.30 -20.23
C GLY A 374 18.92 -4.16 -19.35
N GLU A 375 20.24 -4.00 -19.54
CA GLU A 375 21.26 -4.71 -18.75
C GLU A 375 21.19 -4.39 -17.24
N ASP A 376 20.69 -3.20 -16.90
CA ASP A 376 20.45 -2.74 -15.52
C ASP A 376 19.15 -3.28 -14.90
N GLY A 377 18.43 -4.16 -15.60
CA GLY A 377 17.18 -4.78 -15.15
C GLY A 377 15.93 -3.96 -15.42
N PHE A 378 16.05 -2.72 -15.86
CA PHE A 378 14.90 -1.87 -16.17
C PHE A 378 14.46 -1.98 -17.62
N TRP A 379 13.16 -1.80 -17.85
CA TRP A 379 12.65 -1.46 -19.18
C TRP A 379 12.64 0.07 -19.35
N ARG A 380 12.92 0.50 -20.56
CA ARG A 380 12.92 1.92 -20.92
C ARG A 380 11.52 2.41 -21.19
N MET A 381 11.24 3.69 -21.04
CA MET A 381 9.91 4.29 -21.27
C MET A 381 9.37 3.96 -22.67
N ASN A 382 10.21 3.87 -23.70
CA ASN A 382 9.86 3.35 -25.01
C ASN A 382 10.55 2.00 -25.23
N LEU A 383 9.74 0.94 -25.37
CA LEU A 383 10.22 -0.44 -25.47
C LEU A 383 10.92 -0.76 -26.79
N ASP A 384 10.58 -0.05 -27.89
CA ASP A 384 11.22 -0.26 -29.20
C ASP A 384 12.41 0.70 -29.41
N ASP A 385 12.42 1.85 -28.78
CA ASP A 385 13.46 2.86 -28.92
C ASP A 385 14.10 3.23 -27.58
N HIS A 386 15.01 2.41 -27.11
CA HIS A 386 15.74 2.65 -25.86
C HIS A 386 16.58 3.93 -25.90
N ALA A 387 17.01 4.39 -27.09
CA ALA A 387 17.76 5.62 -27.24
C ALA A 387 16.90 6.89 -27.13
N HIS A 388 15.57 6.74 -27.13
CA HIS A 388 14.64 7.84 -26.87
C HIS A 388 14.84 8.40 -25.46
N ASP A 389 14.98 7.53 -24.47
CA ASP A 389 15.42 7.86 -23.11
C ASP A 389 16.09 6.64 -22.46
N ILE A 390 17.37 6.78 -22.17
CA ILE A 390 18.19 5.70 -21.61
C ILE A 390 18.06 5.55 -20.09
N ARG A 391 17.33 6.46 -19.43
CA ARG A 391 17.18 6.44 -17.97
C ARG A 391 16.34 5.26 -17.52
N PRO A 392 16.64 4.65 -16.34
CA PRO A 392 15.80 3.62 -15.73
C PRO A 392 14.43 4.22 -15.34
N GLU A 393 13.37 3.47 -15.61
CA GLU A 393 11.99 3.85 -15.29
C GLU A 393 11.30 2.73 -14.53
N THR A 394 10.71 3.07 -13.39
CA THR A 394 10.19 2.07 -12.44
C THR A 394 8.79 1.58 -12.79
N SER A 395 7.88 2.45 -13.23
CA SER A 395 6.46 2.08 -13.32
C SER A 395 6.20 0.96 -14.34
N GLY A 396 6.75 1.05 -15.53
CA GLY A 396 6.67 -0.05 -16.50
C GLY A 396 7.41 -1.30 -16.00
N THR A 397 8.60 -1.10 -15.42
CA THR A 397 9.44 -2.19 -14.93
C THR A 397 8.74 -3.05 -13.87
N VAL A 398 8.10 -2.45 -12.86
CA VAL A 398 7.43 -3.22 -11.79
C VAL A 398 6.20 -3.96 -12.30
N PHE A 399 5.43 -3.39 -13.25
CA PHE A 399 4.30 -4.09 -13.85
C PHE A 399 4.74 -5.28 -14.72
N PHE A 400 5.82 -5.15 -15.49
CA PHE A 400 6.36 -6.26 -16.26
C PHE A 400 6.93 -7.35 -15.35
N ALA A 401 7.69 -6.96 -14.33
CA ALA A 401 8.20 -7.89 -13.35
C ALA A 401 7.07 -8.64 -12.62
N TYR A 402 5.98 -7.94 -12.25
CA TYR A 402 4.77 -8.56 -11.70
C TYR A 402 4.20 -9.60 -12.67
N GLY A 403 3.90 -9.20 -13.91
CA GLY A 403 3.29 -10.13 -14.87
C GLY A 403 4.18 -11.35 -15.17
N LEU A 404 5.49 -11.14 -15.36
CA LEU A 404 6.41 -12.27 -15.60
C LEU A 404 6.47 -13.21 -14.40
N THR A 405 6.53 -12.69 -13.17
CA THR A 405 6.57 -13.50 -11.95
C THR A 405 5.27 -14.25 -11.75
N TRP A 406 4.13 -13.57 -11.93
CA TRP A 406 2.81 -14.18 -11.90
C TRP A 406 2.70 -15.33 -12.93
N GLY A 407 3.15 -15.09 -14.17
CA GLY A 407 3.12 -16.11 -15.21
C GLY A 407 3.97 -17.35 -14.90
N ILE A 408 5.12 -17.18 -14.24
CA ILE A 408 5.95 -18.29 -13.76
C ILE A 408 5.21 -19.06 -12.65
N ASN A 409 4.70 -18.34 -11.65
CA ASN A 409 3.99 -18.94 -10.52
C ASN A 409 2.74 -19.72 -10.98
N HIS A 410 2.10 -19.29 -12.08
CA HIS A 410 0.90 -19.94 -12.64
C HIS A 410 1.21 -20.98 -13.72
N GLY A 411 2.50 -21.33 -13.93
CA GLY A 411 2.92 -22.32 -14.91
C GLY A 411 2.66 -21.90 -16.37
N LEU A 412 2.30 -20.63 -16.58
CA LEU A 412 2.05 -20.06 -17.89
C LEU A 412 3.35 -19.75 -18.66
N LEU A 413 4.38 -19.38 -17.90
CA LEU A 413 5.73 -19.06 -18.36
C LEU A 413 6.74 -20.05 -17.79
N ASP A 414 7.66 -20.52 -18.64
CA ASP A 414 8.73 -21.39 -18.21
C ASP A 414 9.73 -20.69 -17.30
N LYS A 415 9.95 -21.21 -16.08
CA LYS A 415 10.82 -20.58 -15.07
C LYS A 415 12.26 -20.42 -15.58
N GLU A 416 12.82 -21.39 -16.28
CA GLU A 416 14.22 -21.32 -16.73
C GLU A 416 14.42 -20.17 -17.73
N THR A 417 13.42 -19.93 -18.57
CA THR A 417 13.45 -18.88 -19.59
C THR A 417 13.21 -17.47 -19.01
N TYR A 418 12.23 -17.32 -18.12
CA TYR A 418 11.74 -15.99 -17.71
C TYR A 418 12.27 -15.50 -16.36
N TYR A 419 12.63 -16.40 -15.44
CA TYR A 419 13.16 -16.02 -14.14
C TYR A 419 14.44 -15.16 -14.19
N PRO A 420 15.39 -15.36 -15.12
CA PRO A 420 16.55 -14.47 -15.22
C PRO A 420 16.17 -13.00 -15.41
N ALA A 421 15.10 -12.72 -16.17
CA ALA A 421 14.62 -11.35 -16.35
C ALA A 421 13.93 -10.81 -15.08
N VAL A 422 13.14 -11.62 -14.39
CA VAL A 422 12.53 -11.26 -13.09
C VAL A 422 13.59 -10.93 -12.06
N ARG A 423 14.59 -11.82 -11.92
CA ARG A 423 15.70 -11.65 -11.01
C ARG A 423 16.48 -10.36 -11.31
N LYS A 424 16.80 -10.11 -12.57
CA LYS A 424 17.51 -8.91 -13.02
C LYS A 424 16.69 -7.65 -12.72
N ALA A 425 15.37 -7.68 -12.95
CA ALA A 425 14.47 -6.57 -12.60
C ALA A 425 14.47 -6.29 -11.10
N PHE A 426 14.32 -7.32 -10.25
CA PHE A 426 14.36 -7.13 -8.81
C PHE A 426 15.67 -6.51 -8.34
N LEU A 427 16.82 -7.06 -8.78
CA LEU A 427 18.13 -6.55 -8.38
C LEU A 427 18.33 -5.11 -8.83
N GLY A 428 17.92 -4.77 -10.06
CA GLY A 428 17.96 -3.40 -10.58
C GLY A 428 17.09 -2.43 -9.75
N LEU A 429 15.85 -2.81 -9.48
CA LEU A 429 14.91 -2.04 -8.67
C LEU A 429 15.41 -1.83 -7.23
N ASN A 430 15.86 -2.91 -6.59
CA ASN A 430 16.37 -2.86 -5.20
C ASN A 430 17.64 -1.99 -5.10
N ALA A 431 18.50 -2.01 -6.10
CA ALA A 431 19.71 -1.19 -6.13
C ALA A 431 19.45 0.29 -6.46
N ASN A 432 18.46 0.59 -7.31
CA ASN A 432 18.38 1.92 -7.94
C ASN A 432 17.03 2.64 -7.72
N ALA A 433 15.97 1.94 -7.35
CA ALA A 433 14.62 2.51 -7.25
C ALA A 433 13.99 2.38 -5.86
N PHE A 434 14.12 1.23 -5.20
CA PHE A 434 13.57 1.03 -3.87
C PHE A 434 14.49 1.64 -2.82
N ARG A 435 14.00 2.64 -2.14
CA ARG A 435 14.78 3.30 -1.08
C ARG A 435 14.64 2.53 0.24
N PRO A 436 15.64 2.63 1.13
CA PRO A 436 15.59 1.98 2.44
C PRO A 436 14.43 2.42 3.33
N ASP A 437 13.87 3.63 3.09
CA ASP A 437 12.70 4.15 3.81
C ASP A 437 11.35 3.67 3.23
N GLY A 438 11.37 2.92 2.12
CA GLY A 438 10.21 2.36 1.45
C GLY A 438 9.70 3.13 0.24
N LEU A 439 10.32 4.27 -0.12
CA LEU A 439 9.92 4.95 -1.35
C LEU A 439 10.32 4.13 -2.60
N ALA A 440 9.36 3.82 -3.46
CA ALA A 440 9.61 3.33 -4.82
C ALA A 440 9.80 4.52 -5.76
N GLY A 441 11.04 4.90 -5.99
CA GLY A 441 11.40 6.09 -6.77
C GLY A 441 11.58 5.82 -8.27
N ARG A 442 12.10 6.81 -9.02
CA ARG A 442 12.34 6.74 -10.48
C ARG A 442 11.12 6.40 -11.32
N SER A 443 9.93 6.69 -10.82
CA SER A 443 8.70 6.49 -11.57
C SER A 443 8.44 7.70 -12.49
N GLU A 444 8.10 7.42 -13.72
CA GLU A 444 7.58 8.44 -14.63
C GLU A 444 6.28 9.04 -14.05
N LEU A 445 6.18 10.36 -14.08
CA LEU A 445 4.99 11.08 -13.68
C LEU A 445 3.82 10.75 -14.60
N ILE A 446 2.61 11.19 -14.25
CA ILE A 446 1.43 11.01 -15.09
C ILE A 446 1.73 11.54 -16.50
N SER A 447 1.68 10.65 -17.46
CA SER A 447 1.96 10.91 -18.87
C SER A 447 1.12 9.98 -19.74
N ALA A 448 1.01 10.30 -21.01
CA ALA A 448 0.35 9.49 -22.03
C ALA A 448 1.33 8.88 -23.04
N TYR A 449 2.62 9.07 -22.85
CA TYR A 449 3.68 8.69 -23.79
C TYR A 449 5.04 8.70 -23.08
N PRO A 450 6.07 8.08 -23.66
CA PRO A 450 7.45 8.20 -23.15
C PRO A 450 7.86 9.67 -23.10
N ASN A 451 7.96 10.23 -21.89
CA ASN A 451 8.27 11.65 -21.71
C ASN A 451 9.73 11.88 -21.25
N PRO A 452 10.66 12.19 -22.16
CA PRO A 452 12.06 12.39 -21.79
C PRO A 452 12.30 13.62 -20.91
N ASN A 453 11.31 14.52 -20.79
CA ASN A 453 11.39 15.71 -19.95
C ASN A 453 10.88 15.48 -18.53
N CYS A 454 10.35 14.30 -18.19
CA CYS A 454 9.90 14.01 -16.84
C CYS A 454 11.07 13.82 -15.89
N SER A 455 10.85 14.11 -14.60
CA SER A 455 11.79 13.74 -13.55
C SER A 455 11.76 12.23 -13.33
N LEU A 456 12.95 11.59 -13.34
CA LEU A 456 13.16 10.18 -12.99
C LEU A 456 14.20 10.05 -11.86
N GLY A 457 14.24 11.02 -10.96
CA GLY A 457 15.09 10.96 -9.77
C GLY A 457 14.66 9.87 -8.80
N ILE A 458 15.56 9.48 -7.90
CA ILE A 458 15.26 8.48 -6.85
C ILE A 458 14.10 8.91 -5.92
N GLY A 459 13.75 10.20 -5.90
CA GLY A 459 12.61 10.75 -5.17
C GLY A 459 11.34 10.89 -6.02
N SER A 460 11.39 10.65 -7.34
CA SER A 460 10.21 10.75 -8.20
C SER A 460 9.36 9.50 -8.06
N SER A 461 8.13 9.63 -7.57
CA SER A 461 7.20 8.52 -7.38
C SER A 461 5.76 8.95 -7.67
N GLN A 462 4.96 7.99 -8.05
CA GLN A 462 3.52 8.11 -8.23
C GLN A 462 2.86 6.88 -7.63
N SER A 463 1.59 6.98 -7.26
CA SER A 463 0.81 5.95 -6.57
C SER A 463 0.84 4.56 -7.22
N TYR A 464 0.93 4.51 -8.52
CA TYR A 464 1.00 3.24 -9.27
C TYR A 464 2.34 2.52 -9.14
N ALA A 465 3.43 3.22 -8.85
CA ALA A 465 4.73 2.56 -8.66
C ALA A 465 4.79 1.71 -7.38
N PRO A 466 4.43 2.22 -6.17
CA PRO A 466 4.34 1.38 -4.98
C PRO A 466 3.28 0.28 -5.13
N ALA A 467 2.13 0.56 -5.75
CA ALA A 467 1.11 -0.47 -5.99
C ALA A 467 1.66 -1.65 -6.79
N ALA A 468 2.23 -1.39 -7.97
CA ALA A 468 2.81 -2.43 -8.80
C ALA A 468 4.03 -3.11 -8.16
N ALA A 469 4.81 -2.37 -7.34
CA ALA A 469 5.90 -2.97 -6.58
C ALA A 469 5.39 -3.98 -5.55
N VAL A 470 4.29 -3.68 -4.86
CA VAL A 470 3.67 -4.62 -3.92
C VAL A 470 3.13 -5.85 -4.65
N LEU A 471 2.42 -5.68 -5.79
CA LEU A 471 1.98 -6.79 -6.62
C LEU A 471 3.16 -7.67 -7.04
N PHE A 472 4.24 -7.07 -7.55
CA PHE A 472 5.44 -7.79 -7.95
C PHE A 472 6.10 -8.54 -6.80
N LEU A 473 6.31 -7.86 -5.66
CA LEU A 473 6.98 -8.45 -4.51
C LEU A 473 6.13 -9.54 -3.84
N SER A 474 4.81 -9.43 -3.88
CA SER A 474 3.91 -10.51 -3.46
C SER A 474 4.17 -11.77 -4.28
N GLU A 475 4.15 -11.67 -5.60
CA GLU A 475 4.43 -12.82 -6.48
C GLU A 475 5.87 -13.33 -6.34
N LEU A 476 6.84 -12.42 -6.20
CA LEU A 476 8.24 -12.79 -6.05
C LEU A 476 8.50 -13.52 -4.73
N SER A 477 7.83 -13.11 -3.64
CA SER A 477 7.97 -13.79 -2.35
C SER A 477 7.53 -15.25 -2.42
N LYS A 478 6.48 -15.53 -3.18
CA LYS A 478 6.00 -16.90 -3.44
C LYS A 478 7.03 -17.71 -4.23
N LEU A 479 7.65 -17.08 -5.24
CA LEU A 479 8.64 -17.71 -6.10
C LEU A 479 9.97 -18.01 -5.38
N GLU A 480 10.38 -17.14 -4.45
CA GLU A 480 11.63 -17.25 -3.66
C GLU A 480 11.44 -18.02 -2.35
N SER A 481 10.22 -18.32 -1.92
CA SER A 481 9.98 -19.19 -0.78
C SER A 481 10.40 -20.61 -1.11
N GLN A 482 11.29 -21.20 -0.31
CA GLN A 482 11.78 -22.56 -0.54
C GLN A 482 10.63 -23.55 -0.54
N GLY A 483 10.54 -24.32 -1.63
CA GLY A 483 9.56 -25.37 -1.77
C GLY A 483 8.17 -24.89 -2.19
N TYR A 484 7.96 -23.65 -2.66
CA TYR A 484 6.73 -23.22 -3.27
C TYR A 484 6.58 -23.88 -4.65
N VAL A 485 5.90 -25.02 -4.66
CA VAL A 485 5.56 -25.76 -5.90
C VAL A 485 4.06 -25.65 -6.09
N ARG A 486 3.66 -25.21 -7.26
CA ARG A 486 2.25 -24.98 -7.64
C ARG A 486 1.62 -26.08 -8.43
N ASP A 487 2.15 -27.29 -8.31
CA ASP A 487 1.64 -28.41 -9.10
C ASP A 487 0.18 -28.70 -8.73
N ASP A 488 -0.66 -28.74 -9.74
CA ASP A 488 -2.04 -29.23 -9.74
C ASP A 488 -3.12 -28.38 -9.03
N VAL A 489 -2.80 -27.15 -8.59
CA VAL A 489 -3.78 -26.26 -7.97
C VAL A 489 -4.06 -25.06 -8.86
N GLU A 490 -5.31 -24.74 -9.10
CA GLU A 490 -5.70 -23.62 -9.95
C GLU A 490 -5.28 -22.26 -9.43
N PRO A 491 -5.05 -21.27 -10.32
CA PRO A 491 -4.62 -19.95 -9.92
C PRO A 491 -5.48 -19.29 -8.85
N ALA A 492 -6.81 -19.39 -8.99
CA ALA A 492 -7.75 -18.81 -8.04
C ALA A 492 -7.71 -19.51 -6.66
N LEU A 493 -7.59 -20.85 -6.65
CA LEU A 493 -7.44 -21.60 -5.42
C LEU A 493 -6.10 -21.28 -4.74
N ASN A 494 -5.04 -21.15 -5.50
CA ASN A 494 -3.73 -20.80 -4.96
C ASN A 494 -3.76 -19.42 -4.29
N LYS A 495 -4.32 -18.41 -4.93
CA LYS A 495 -4.48 -17.07 -4.35
C LYS A 495 -5.27 -17.12 -3.05
N ARG A 496 -6.36 -17.86 -3.05
CA ARG A 496 -7.20 -18.07 -1.88
C ARG A 496 -6.45 -18.73 -0.73
N MET A 497 -5.58 -19.69 -1.04
CA MET A 497 -4.87 -20.49 -0.02
C MET A 497 -3.53 -19.90 0.43
N ILE A 498 -3.14 -18.71 -0.07
CA ILE A 498 -1.95 -18.01 0.44
C ILE A 498 -2.17 -17.68 1.92
N GLY A 499 -1.20 -18.06 2.77
CA GLY A 499 -1.30 -17.87 4.22
C GLY A 499 -2.46 -18.61 4.87
N ALA A 500 -3.03 -19.61 4.21
CA ALA A 500 -4.18 -20.37 4.69
C ALA A 500 -3.86 -21.83 4.90
N VAL A 501 -4.59 -22.43 5.84
CA VAL A 501 -4.65 -23.89 6.09
C VAL A 501 -6.07 -24.35 5.89
N ALA A 502 -6.29 -25.32 5.01
CA ALA A 502 -7.57 -25.98 4.86
C ALA A 502 -7.44 -27.46 5.26
N VAL A 503 -8.41 -27.95 6.04
CA VAL A 503 -8.55 -29.35 6.40
C VAL A 503 -10.00 -29.78 6.24
N LYS A 504 -10.22 -31.09 6.07
CA LYS A 504 -11.58 -31.65 5.95
C LYS A 504 -11.74 -32.81 6.93
N GLU A 505 -12.88 -32.89 7.57
CA GLU A 505 -13.23 -33.98 8.47
C GLU A 505 -13.02 -35.35 7.81
N GLY A 506 -12.33 -36.24 8.49
CA GLY A 506 -12.03 -37.60 8.03
C GLY A 506 -10.94 -37.69 6.94
N SER A 507 -10.38 -36.56 6.51
CA SER A 507 -9.27 -36.52 5.53
C SER A 507 -7.92 -36.57 6.21
N PRO A 508 -6.96 -37.32 5.66
CA PRO A 508 -5.56 -37.26 6.08
C PRO A 508 -4.78 -36.13 5.38
N TYR A 509 -5.45 -35.39 4.47
CA TYR A 509 -4.80 -34.34 3.69
C TYR A 509 -5.15 -32.97 4.22
N ALA A 510 -4.22 -32.03 4.04
CA ALA A 510 -4.42 -30.61 4.25
C ALA A 510 -3.89 -29.84 3.03
N VAL A 511 -4.42 -28.64 2.82
CA VAL A 511 -3.83 -27.67 1.91
C VAL A 511 -3.24 -26.57 2.76
N VAL A 512 -1.93 -26.39 2.71
CA VAL A 512 -1.17 -25.43 3.51
C VAL A 512 -0.44 -24.50 2.55
N ASN A 513 -0.75 -23.22 2.61
CA ASN A 513 -0.13 -22.20 1.75
C ASN A 513 -0.08 -22.62 0.27
N SER A 514 -1.23 -23.04 -0.25
CA SER A 514 -1.45 -23.56 -1.62
C SER A 514 -0.83 -24.93 -1.93
N ARG A 515 -0.29 -25.65 -0.94
CA ARG A 515 0.27 -27.00 -1.14
C ARG A 515 -0.53 -28.07 -0.45
N VAL A 516 -0.73 -29.17 -1.15
CA VAL A 516 -1.30 -30.38 -0.55
C VAL A 516 -0.23 -31.10 0.26
N THR A 517 -0.53 -31.41 1.49
CA THR A 517 0.31 -32.20 2.40
C THR A 517 -0.53 -33.20 3.18
N THR A 518 0.10 -34.01 3.99
CA THR A 518 -0.57 -34.91 4.94
C THR A 518 -0.53 -34.34 6.37
N LEU A 519 -1.49 -34.72 7.20
CA LEU A 519 -1.54 -34.26 8.59
C LEU A 519 -0.41 -34.87 9.46
N ASP A 520 0.09 -36.03 9.08
CA ASP A 520 1.24 -36.67 9.69
C ASP A 520 2.20 -37.25 8.64
N GLU A 521 3.40 -37.64 9.04
CA GLU A 521 4.40 -38.18 8.12
C GLU A 521 4.00 -39.50 7.46
N THR A 522 3.08 -40.22 8.05
CA THR A 522 2.60 -41.54 7.56
C THR A 522 1.37 -41.42 6.67
N GLY A 523 0.70 -40.25 6.69
CA GLY A 523 -0.55 -40.02 5.96
C GLY A 523 -1.73 -40.84 6.51
N THR A 524 -1.69 -41.20 7.78
CA THR A 524 -2.71 -42.04 8.44
C THR A 524 -3.63 -41.28 9.39
N MET A 525 -3.16 -40.17 9.98
CA MET A 525 -3.96 -39.33 10.85
C MET A 525 -4.94 -38.50 10.04
N THR A 526 -6.16 -38.33 10.53
CA THR A 526 -7.20 -37.56 9.86
C THR A 526 -7.66 -36.39 10.72
N ALA A 527 -8.12 -35.30 10.08
CA ALA A 527 -8.80 -34.24 10.80
C ALA A 527 -10.13 -34.74 11.37
N ILE A 528 -10.47 -34.31 12.55
CA ILE A 528 -11.73 -34.66 13.20
C ILE A 528 -12.50 -33.38 13.54
N THR A 529 -13.83 -33.48 13.60
CA THR A 529 -14.71 -32.38 14.03
C THR A 529 -15.35 -32.72 15.33
N GLN A 530 -15.21 -31.83 16.32
CA GLN A 530 -15.92 -31.96 17.59
C GLN A 530 -16.44 -30.59 18.02
N ASP A 531 -17.73 -30.52 18.40
CA ASP A 531 -18.40 -29.28 18.82
C ASP A 531 -18.23 -28.10 17.82
N GLY A 532 -18.23 -28.41 16.50
CA GLY A 532 -18.13 -27.44 15.44
C GLY A 532 -16.70 -26.93 15.16
N LYS A 533 -15.69 -27.48 15.84
CA LYS A 533 -14.29 -27.16 15.62
C LYS A 533 -13.57 -28.32 14.93
N ALA A 534 -12.68 -28.00 14.04
CA ALA A 534 -11.76 -28.97 13.44
C ALA A 534 -10.52 -29.14 14.31
N TYR A 535 -10.20 -30.39 14.64
CA TYR A 535 -9.00 -30.76 15.38
C TYR A 535 -8.02 -31.50 14.46
N VAL A 536 -6.77 -31.18 14.56
CA VAL A 536 -5.67 -31.76 13.81
C VAL A 536 -4.55 -32.18 14.76
N PRO A 537 -3.65 -33.10 14.37
CA PRO A 537 -2.51 -33.48 15.20
C PRO A 537 -1.70 -32.25 15.65
N LEU A 538 -1.36 -32.18 16.93
CA LEU A 538 -0.58 -31.05 17.47
C LEU A 538 0.77 -30.91 16.75
N SER A 539 1.38 -32.03 16.34
CA SER A 539 2.60 -32.04 15.53
C SER A 539 2.43 -31.40 14.16
N PHE A 540 1.22 -31.46 13.59
CA PHE A 540 0.91 -30.75 12.35
C PHE A 540 0.90 -29.22 12.56
N LEU A 541 0.24 -28.76 13.63
CA LEU A 541 0.22 -27.34 13.96
C LEU A 541 1.62 -26.79 14.23
N SER A 542 2.43 -27.52 15.00
CA SER A 542 3.82 -27.14 15.25
C SER A 542 4.66 -27.07 13.96
N ALA A 543 4.40 -27.96 13.00
CA ALA A 543 5.09 -27.94 11.71
C ALA A 543 4.66 -26.76 10.81
N VAL A 544 3.39 -26.35 10.88
CA VAL A 544 2.81 -25.30 10.02
C VAL A 544 3.03 -23.91 10.59
N TYR A 545 2.87 -23.74 11.89
CA TYR A 545 2.89 -22.44 12.56
C TYR A 545 4.09 -22.19 13.48
N GLY A 546 4.88 -23.24 13.75
CA GLY A 546 5.99 -23.19 14.69
C GLY A 546 5.65 -23.72 16.08
N GLU A 547 6.67 -24.15 16.81
CA GLU A 547 6.51 -24.69 18.16
C GLU A 547 5.97 -23.65 19.15
N GLU A 548 6.39 -22.39 19.00
CA GLU A 548 5.96 -21.29 19.87
C GLU A 548 4.45 -20.99 19.71
N SER A 549 3.89 -21.19 18.51
CA SER A 549 2.47 -20.96 18.23
C SER A 549 1.57 -22.05 18.84
N THR A 550 2.12 -23.16 19.26
CA THR A 550 1.39 -24.25 19.96
C THR A 550 1.51 -24.16 21.48
N ASP A 551 2.40 -23.30 21.99
CA ASP A 551 2.53 -23.04 23.42
C ASP A 551 1.30 -22.30 23.95
N GLY A 552 0.62 -22.90 24.93
CA GLY A 552 -0.54 -22.30 25.59
C GLY A 552 -1.89 -22.59 24.93
N LEU A 553 -1.95 -23.45 23.91
CA LEU A 553 -3.22 -23.98 23.40
C LEU A 553 -3.95 -24.70 24.52
N SER A 554 -5.23 -24.38 24.73
CA SER A 554 -6.02 -24.89 25.85
C SER A 554 -7.02 -25.98 25.44
N ASP A 555 -7.36 -26.05 24.15
CA ASP A 555 -8.34 -26.99 23.60
C ASP A 555 -7.63 -28.17 22.92
N ILE A 556 -6.98 -28.98 23.75
CA ILE A 556 -6.26 -30.19 23.34
C ILE A 556 -7.06 -31.42 23.74
N ILE A 557 -7.25 -32.34 22.81
CA ILE A 557 -7.91 -33.61 23.02
C ILE A 557 -6.96 -34.78 22.68
N LEU A 558 -7.22 -35.93 23.29
CA LEU A 558 -6.49 -37.17 22.94
C LEU A 558 -7.38 -37.98 21.98
N HIS A 559 -6.89 -38.25 20.78
CA HIS A 559 -7.57 -39.06 19.77
C HIS A 559 -6.60 -40.17 19.29
N GLU A 560 -7.04 -41.44 19.41
CA GLU A 560 -6.25 -42.63 19.06
C GLU A 560 -4.84 -42.69 19.69
N GLY A 561 -4.65 -42.00 20.82
CA GLY A 561 -3.38 -41.98 21.57
C GLY A 561 -2.44 -40.83 21.22
N GLU A 562 -2.85 -39.95 20.28
CA GLU A 562 -2.13 -38.77 19.86
C GLU A 562 -2.83 -37.49 20.32
N GLU A 563 -2.07 -36.44 20.54
CA GLU A 563 -2.60 -35.12 20.92
C GLU A 563 -3.07 -34.35 19.68
N TYR A 564 -4.30 -33.89 19.73
CA TYR A 564 -4.95 -33.06 18.73
C TYR A 564 -5.32 -31.72 19.34
N ALA A 565 -5.12 -30.66 18.61
CA ALA A 565 -5.57 -29.33 19.02
C ALA A 565 -6.54 -28.76 17.99
N ALA A 566 -7.44 -27.91 18.47
CA ALA A 566 -8.37 -27.22 17.60
C ALA A 566 -7.63 -26.26 16.67
N LEU A 567 -7.81 -26.45 15.36
CA LEU A 567 -7.20 -25.58 14.35
C LEU A 567 -7.59 -24.10 14.53
N ASN A 568 -8.83 -23.86 15.01
CA ASN A 568 -9.34 -22.52 15.28
C ASN A 568 -8.69 -21.84 16.49
N ASP A 569 -8.05 -22.61 17.40
CA ASP A 569 -7.42 -22.02 18.59
C ASP A 569 -6.14 -21.26 18.26
N VAL A 570 -5.51 -21.56 17.13
CA VAL A 570 -4.42 -20.75 16.57
C VAL A 570 -4.93 -19.34 16.26
N CYS A 571 -6.21 -19.19 15.88
CA CYS A 571 -6.85 -17.90 15.65
C CYS A 571 -6.96 -17.03 16.91
N GLY A 572 -6.99 -17.63 18.09
CA GLY A 572 -7.19 -16.90 19.36
C GLY A 572 -5.94 -16.28 19.96
N GLN A 573 -4.77 -16.69 19.50
CA GLN A 573 -3.50 -16.19 20.02
C GLN A 573 -3.02 -14.92 19.32
N GLU A 574 -3.43 -14.74 18.05
CA GLU A 574 -3.13 -13.54 17.27
C GLU A 574 -4.43 -13.01 16.63
N ASN A 575 -4.85 -11.82 16.94
CA ASN A 575 -6.12 -11.16 16.53
C ASN A 575 -6.29 -10.97 15.01
N ARG A 576 -5.78 -11.89 14.16
CA ARG A 576 -5.67 -11.70 12.72
C ARG A 576 -5.99 -12.92 11.89
N ILE A 577 -6.51 -13.97 12.48
CA ILE A 577 -6.81 -15.23 11.79
C ILE A 577 -8.29 -15.48 11.79
N PHE A 578 -8.84 -15.65 10.61
CA PHE A 578 -10.24 -15.99 10.40
C PHE A 578 -10.38 -17.50 10.24
N SER A 579 -11.40 -18.06 10.86
CA SER A 579 -11.79 -19.45 10.69
C SER A 579 -13.13 -19.51 9.96
N THR A 580 -13.13 -20.13 8.79
CA THR A 580 -14.33 -20.30 7.97
C THR A 580 -14.64 -21.78 7.79
N VAL A 581 -15.88 -22.19 8.07
CA VAL A 581 -16.31 -23.59 8.02
C VAL A 581 -17.46 -23.75 7.04
N LYS A 582 -17.30 -24.64 6.05
CA LYS A 582 -18.36 -25.01 5.10
C LYS A 582 -18.17 -26.46 4.61
N ASP A 583 -19.25 -27.23 4.57
CA ASP A 583 -19.31 -28.59 4.01
C ASP A 583 -18.25 -29.55 4.61
N GLY A 584 -17.93 -29.41 5.89
CA GLY A 584 -16.90 -30.20 6.58
C GLY A 584 -15.46 -29.76 6.31
N ILE A 585 -15.27 -28.71 5.53
CA ILE A 585 -13.96 -28.07 5.33
C ILE A 585 -13.83 -26.91 6.31
N THR A 586 -12.72 -26.86 7.03
CA THR A 586 -12.32 -25.72 7.85
C THR A 586 -11.11 -25.06 7.21
N ILE A 587 -11.22 -23.76 6.95
CA ILE A 587 -10.13 -22.93 6.44
C ILE A 587 -9.76 -21.92 7.50
N VAL A 588 -8.50 -21.89 7.89
CA VAL A 588 -7.91 -20.87 8.77
C VAL A 588 -6.95 -20.02 7.93
N SER A 589 -7.17 -18.72 7.89
CA SER A 589 -6.40 -17.82 7.03
C SER A 589 -6.37 -16.40 7.59
N TYR A 590 -5.49 -15.56 7.02
CA TYR A 590 -5.40 -14.13 7.33
C TYR A 590 -6.55 -13.28 6.79
N LYS A 591 -7.39 -13.85 5.96
CA LYS A 591 -8.54 -13.17 5.37
C LYS A 591 -9.77 -14.05 5.48
N GLU A 592 -10.92 -13.43 5.62
CA GLU A 592 -12.19 -14.13 5.55
C GLU A 592 -12.34 -14.79 4.16
N GLN A 593 -12.73 -16.07 4.17
CA GLN A 593 -12.83 -16.85 2.93
C GLN A 593 -14.24 -16.73 2.37
N LEU A 594 -14.34 -16.26 1.14
CA LEU A 594 -15.56 -16.42 0.35
C LEU A 594 -15.59 -17.81 -0.29
N PHE A 595 -16.76 -18.41 -0.31
CA PHE A 595 -16.95 -19.71 -0.95
C PHE A 595 -17.35 -19.51 -2.41
N ASP A 596 -16.59 -20.15 -3.30
CA ASP A 596 -16.87 -20.24 -4.71
C ASP A 596 -17.07 -21.71 -5.06
N PRO A 597 -18.19 -22.11 -5.71
CA PRO A 597 -18.50 -23.51 -5.95
C PRO A 597 -17.43 -24.26 -6.76
N VAL A 598 -16.75 -23.57 -7.70
CA VAL A 598 -15.73 -24.18 -8.56
C VAL A 598 -14.44 -24.38 -7.76
N ILE A 599 -13.99 -23.33 -7.05
CA ILE A 599 -12.80 -23.39 -6.20
C ILE A 599 -13.01 -24.38 -5.06
N ASP A 600 -14.20 -24.39 -4.44
CA ASP A 600 -14.56 -25.31 -3.35
C ASP A 600 -14.58 -26.75 -3.81
N ALA A 601 -15.08 -27.04 -5.01
CA ALA A 601 -15.07 -28.38 -5.57
C ALA A 601 -13.64 -28.90 -5.77
N LYS A 602 -12.71 -28.05 -6.23
CA LYS A 602 -11.30 -28.40 -6.40
C LYS A 602 -10.58 -28.56 -5.06
N LEU A 603 -10.79 -27.65 -4.12
CA LEU A 603 -10.27 -27.78 -2.77
C LEU A 603 -10.77 -29.08 -2.12
N THR A 604 -12.05 -29.38 -2.29
CA THR A 604 -12.66 -30.63 -1.80
C THR A 604 -11.97 -31.84 -2.42
N ALA A 605 -11.73 -31.85 -3.72
CA ALA A 605 -11.07 -32.97 -4.41
C ALA A 605 -9.64 -33.18 -3.88
N LEU A 606 -8.88 -32.10 -3.65
CA LEU A 606 -7.54 -32.19 -3.08
C LEU A 606 -7.56 -32.72 -1.64
N LEU A 607 -8.51 -32.29 -0.84
CA LEU A 607 -8.67 -32.78 0.53
C LEU A 607 -9.20 -34.22 0.63
N ASP A 608 -9.93 -34.71 -0.39
CA ASP A 608 -10.45 -36.09 -0.43
C ASP A 608 -9.47 -37.09 -1.01
N GLN A 609 -8.67 -36.70 -1.98
CA GLN A 609 -7.87 -37.60 -2.81
C GLN A 609 -6.36 -37.37 -2.71
N GLY A 610 -5.94 -36.24 -2.19
CA GLY A 610 -4.55 -35.80 -2.26
C GLY A 610 -4.08 -35.56 -3.69
N LEU A 611 -2.78 -35.56 -3.91
CA LEU A 611 -2.20 -35.44 -5.23
C LEU A 611 -2.30 -36.78 -5.99
N SER A 612 -2.60 -36.71 -7.28
CA SER A 612 -2.81 -37.88 -8.16
C SER A 612 -1.56 -38.78 -8.32
N ASP A 613 -0.37 -38.24 -8.08
CA ASP A 613 0.89 -38.96 -8.18
C ASP A 613 1.38 -39.56 -6.85
N GLY A 614 0.67 -39.28 -5.75
CA GLY A 614 1.00 -39.75 -4.39
C GLY A 614 2.31 -39.21 -3.82
N ARG A 615 2.90 -38.21 -4.45
CA ARG A 615 4.10 -37.53 -3.96
C ARG A 615 3.70 -36.27 -3.22
N TYR A 616 4.11 -36.20 -1.96
CA TYR A 616 3.91 -34.99 -1.15
C TYR A 616 5.28 -34.36 -0.92
N PRO A 617 5.41 -33.06 -1.05
CA PRO A 617 6.64 -32.39 -0.64
C PRO A 617 6.95 -32.71 0.83
N GLU A 618 8.23 -32.78 1.17
CA GLU A 618 8.62 -32.78 2.58
C GLU A 618 7.88 -31.64 3.26
N ARG A 619 7.28 -31.92 4.41
CA ARG A 619 6.56 -30.90 5.18
C ARG A 619 7.56 -29.80 5.54
N PRO A 620 7.37 -28.58 5.00
CA PRO A 620 8.28 -27.49 5.33
C PRO A 620 8.12 -27.12 6.80
N LYS A 621 9.22 -26.81 7.44
CA LYS A 621 9.18 -26.19 8.75
C LYS A 621 8.73 -24.74 8.57
N TYR A 622 7.67 -24.35 9.27
CA TYR A 622 7.17 -22.99 9.33
C TYR A 622 6.77 -22.41 7.97
N GLU A 623 5.70 -22.91 7.37
CA GLU A 623 5.16 -22.33 6.14
C GLU A 623 4.31 -21.09 6.34
N ILE A 624 3.70 -20.97 7.52
CA ILE A 624 2.88 -19.81 7.87
C ILE A 624 3.55 -19.15 9.07
N ARG A 625 4.08 -17.97 8.86
CA ARG A 625 4.69 -17.17 9.91
C ARG A 625 3.84 -15.96 10.19
N PHE A 626 3.56 -15.74 11.46
CA PHE A 626 2.85 -14.58 11.96
C PHE A 626 3.81 -13.46 12.42
N ASP A 627 5.10 -13.60 12.21
CA ASP A 627 6.17 -12.69 12.66
C ASP A 627 6.20 -11.36 11.92
N TYR A 628 5.04 -10.79 11.61
CA TYR A 628 4.98 -9.39 11.32
C TYR A 628 4.82 -8.61 12.61
N THR A 629 5.90 -7.95 13.04
CA THR A 629 5.78 -6.82 13.95
C THR A 629 5.42 -5.62 13.08
N PRO A 630 4.16 -5.15 13.08
CA PRO A 630 3.80 -3.96 12.31
C PRO A 630 4.75 -2.83 12.73
N SER A 631 5.26 -2.07 11.76
CA SER A 631 5.75 -0.73 12.07
C SER A 631 4.65 -0.05 12.86
N ALA A 632 4.93 0.48 14.04
CA ALA A 632 4.02 1.01 15.05
C ALA A 632 2.61 1.23 14.49
N GLN A 633 1.67 0.37 14.89
CA GLN A 633 0.34 0.31 14.31
C GLN A 633 -0.23 1.73 14.22
N THR A 634 -0.67 2.13 13.04
CA THR A 634 -1.45 3.37 12.93
C THR A 634 -2.71 3.14 13.74
N PRO A 635 -2.93 3.84 14.85
CA PRO A 635 -4.07 3.59 15.71
C PRO A 635 -5.36 3.77 14.90
N LYS A 636 -6.31 2.86 15.13
CA LYS A 636 -7.64 2.91 14.54
C LYS A 636 -8.53 3.78 15.41
N PRO A 637 -9.28 4.73 14.82
CA PRO A 637 -10.28 5.44 15.60
C PRO A 637 -11.33 4.49 16.17
N ALA A 638 -11.79 4.73 17.40
CA ALA A 638 -12.93 4.02 17.96
C ALA A 638 -14.17 4.25 17.07
N ASP A 639 -15.14 3.34 17.12
CA ASP A 639 -16.37 3.42 16.30
C ASP A 639 -17.15 4.72 16.50
N ASP A 640 -17.03 5.30 17.68
CA ASP A 640 -17.66 6.55 18.05
C ASP A 640 -16.69 7.74 18.04
N ALA A 641 -15.52 7.62 17.46
CA ALA A 641 -14.54 8.72 17.42
C ALA A 641 -15.07 9.91 16.62
N LEU A 642 -14.74 11.13 17.08
CA LEU A 642 -14.95 12.35 16.32
C LEU A 642 -13.74 12.55 15.38
N ILE A 643 -13.90 12.24 14.10
CA ILE A 643 -12.81 12.21 13.13
C ILE A 643 -12.78 13.50 12.32
N SER A 644 -11.56 14.05 12.11
CA SER A 644 -11.38 15.22 11.24
C SER A 644 -11.66 14.85 9.77
N VAL A 645 -12.54 15.60 9.12
CA VAL A 645 -12.80 15.48 7.66
C VAL A 645 -12.08 16.59 6.91
N GLY A 646 -11.73 16.36 5.64
CA GLY A 646 -11.06 17.33 4.79
C GLY A 646 -11.94 18.55 4.53
N SER A 647 -11.35 19.72 4.58
CA SER A 647 -11.99 20.96 4.16
C SER A 647 -11.10 21.71 3.19
N SER A 648 -11.68 22.26 2.12
CA SER A 648 -10.98 23.15 1.19
C SER A 648 -10.67 24.52 1.77
N THR A 649 -11.24 24.85 2.95
CA THR A 649 -11.08 26.13 3.61
C THR A 649 -10.30 25.97 4.90
N SER A 650 -9.12 26.56 4.95
CA SER A 650 -8.29 26.57 6.16
C SER A 650 -9.04 27.22 7.32
N GLY A 651 -9.05 26.54 8.48
CA GLY A 651 -9.67 27.02 9.70
C GLY A 651 -11.19 26.82 9.80
N ALA A 652 -11.81 26.15 8.81
CA ALA A 652 -13.22 25.79 8.87
C ALA A 652 -13.47 24.61 9.80
N VAL A 653 -14.72 24.47 10.27
CA VAL A 653 -15.14 23.27 11.04
C VAL A 653 -15.01 22.05 10.15
N SER A 654 -14.31 21.05 10.66
CA SER A 654 -14.08 19.77 10.02
C SER A 654 -15.09 18.73 10.52
N ALA A 655 -15.33 18.69 11.83
CA ALA A 655 -16.32 17.82 12.46
C ALA A 655 -16.80 18.43 13.75
N SER A 656 -17.94 18.02 14.26
CA SER A 656 -18.42 18.42 15.59
C SER A 656 -19.32 17.36 16.21
N ARG A 657 -19.35 17.34 17.55
CA ARG A 657 -20.20 16.45 18.35
C ARG A 657 -20.91 17.24 19.45
N GLU A 658 -22.20 16.98 19.64
CA GLU A 658 -22.94 17.37 20.84
C GLU A 658 -22.46 16.51 22.02
N ILE A 659 -22.15 17.17 23.14
CA ILE A 659 -21.67 16.51 24.38
C ILE A 659 -22.67 16.65 25.54
N GLY A 660 -23.85 17.22 25.23
CA GLY A 660 -24.88 17.53 26.21
C GLY A 660 -24.59 18.89 26.93
N PRO A 661 -25.57 19.80 26.91
CA PRO A 661 -25.36 21.12 27.47
C PRO A 661 -25.18 21.04 29.02
N SER A 662 -24.12 21.68 29.54
CA SER A 662 -23.93 21.89 30.94
C SER A 662 -23.83 23.41 31.22
N THR A 663 -24.63 23.89 32.16
CA THR A 663 -24.64 25.25 32.67
C THR A 663 -24.06 25.34 34.09
N ASP A 664 -23.43 24.26 34.56
CA ASP A 664 -22.75 24.26 35.86
C ASP A 664 -21.63 25.28 35.86
N GLU A 665 -21.37 25.89 36.97
CA GLU A 665 -20.31 26.92 37.14
C GLU A 665 -18.96 26.32 36.75
N GLU A 666 -18.71 25.07 37.13
CA GLU A 666 -17.52 24.28 36.75
C GLU A 666 -17.90 23.08 35.89
N VAL A 667 -17.34 22.97 34.71
CA VAL A 667 -17.52 21.86 33.76
C VAL A 667 -16.19 21.17 33.51
N THR A 668 -16.15 19.84 33.62
CA THR A 668 -14.97 19.06 33.29
C THR A 668 -15.27 18.17 32.06
N LEU A 669 -14.47 18.33 31.05
CA LEU A 669 -14.48 17.47 29.86
C LEU A 669 -13.18 16.68 29.77
N SER A 670 -13.28 15.45 29.32
CA SER A 670 -12.09 14.66 29.00
C SER A 670 -12.25 13.94 27.70
N PHE A 671 -11.17 13.80 26.94
CA PHE A 671 -11.11 13.08 25.68
C PHE A 671 -9.70 12.64 25.37
N ASP A 672 -9.58 11.58 24.58
CA ASP A 672 -8.31 11.16 24.03
C ASP A 672 -8.10 11.80 22.66
N MET A 673 -6.90 12.26 22.40
CA MET A 673 -6.52 12.89 21.14
C MET A 673 -5.39 12.11 20.48
N VAL A 674 -5.60 11.72 19.24
CA VAL A 674 -4.66 10.92 18.45
C VAL A 674 -4.38 11.61 17.12
N SER A 675 -3.11 11.63 16.69
CA SER A 675 -2.72 12.04 15.35
C SER A 675 -1.85 10.98 14.70
N VAL A 676 -2.25 10.56 13.49
CA VAL A 676 -1.44 9.66 12.66
C VAL A 676 -0.45 10.41 11.77
N LEU A 677 -0.45 11.73 11.84
CA LEU A 677 0.54 12.59 11.20
C LEU A 677 1.76 12.75 12.10
N SER A 678 2.93 12.83 11.48
CA SER A 678 4.14 13.24 12.19
C SER A 678 3.98 14.68 12.76
N PRO A 679 4.66 15.02 13.86
CA PRO A 679 4.52 16.32 14.50
C PRO A 679 4.67 17.51 13.55
N ASN A 680 5.63 17.48 12.61
CA ASN A 680 5.85 18.55 11.65
C ASN A 680 4.74 18.70 10.58
N GLN A 681 3.84 17.73 10.49
CA GLN A 681 2.68 17.74 9.60
C GLN A 681 1.37 17.99 10.34
N THR A 682 1.37 17.79 11.66
CA THR A 682 0.16 17.95 12.48
C THR A 682 -0.12 19.42 12.78
N ASN A 683 -1.36 19.82 12.56
CA ASN A 683 -1.88 21.11 12.97
C ASN A 683 -3.35 20.95 13.35
N ALA A 684 -3.58 20.14 14.38
CA ALA A 684 -4.91 19.79 14.85
C ALA A 684 -5.42 20.83 15.83
N ILE A 685 -6.67 21.26 15.67
CA ILE A 685 -7.32 22.23 16.52
C ILE A 685 -8.63 21.65 17.04
N VAL A 686 -8.76 21.65 18.37
CA VAL A 686 -9.98 21.32 19.10
C VAL A 686 -10.58 22.60 19.66
N GLY A 687 -11.87 22.78 19.42
CA GLY A 687 -12.64 23.89 19.98
C GLY A 687 -13.76 23.38 20.89
N ILE A 688 -14.04 24.07 21.98
CA ILE A 688 -15.13 23.75 22.91
C ILE A 688 -15.99 25.00 23.07
N GLY A 689 -17.32 24.84 23.02
CA GLY A 689 -18.23 25.98 23.12
C GLY A 689 -19.68 25.59 23.38
N SER A 690 -20.58 26.55 23.26
CA SER A 690 -22.00 26.43 23.56
C SER A 690 -22.72 25.49 22.60
N SER A 691 -23.75 24.77 23.12
CA SER A 691 -24.64 23.89 22.39
C SER A 691 -25.38 24.61 21.27
N ASP A 692 -25.82 25.83 21.49
CA ASP A 692 -26.64 26.62 20.56
C ASP A 692 -25.82 27.37 19.48
N SER A 693 -24.49 27.32 19.56
CA SER A 693 -23.63 28.06 18.67
C SER A 693 -23.24 27.23 17.43
N ALA A 694 -23.44 27.81 16.25
CA ALA A 694 -22.99 27.25 14.97
C ALA A 694 -21.66 27.90 14.53
N TYR A 695 -20.56 27.55 15.20
CA TYR A 695 -19.24 28.05 14.81
C TYR A 695 -18.84 27.52 13.44
N THR A 696 -18.36 28.39 12.58
CA THR A 696 -17.88 28.05 11.23
C THR A 696 -16.36 28.12 11.08
N ALA A 697 -15.71 28.80 12.05
CA ALA A 697 -14.26 28.95 12.06
C ALA A 697 -13.72 28.93 13.51
N TYR A 698 -12.51 28.44 13.70
CA TYR A 698 -11.88 28.36 15.02
C TYR A 698 -11.72 29.71 15.71
N SER A 699 -11.69 30.83 14.95
CA SER A 699 -11.59 32.17 15.53
C SER A 699 -12.83 32.61 16.30
N GLN A 700 -13.94 31.90 16.15
CA GLN A 700 -15.21 32.18 16.82
C GLN A 700 -15.40 31.42 18.13
N VAL A 701 -14.55 30.44 18.40
CA VAL A 701 -14.70 29.52 19.54
C VAL A 701 -14.02 30.06 20.77
N PRO A 702 -14.66 29.99 21.97
CA PRO A 702 -14.11 30.53 23.20
C PRO A 702 -12.90 29.76 23.72
N ILE A 703 -12.90 28.45 23.65
CA ILE A 703 -11.83 27.58 24.17
C ILE A 703 -11.19 26.83 23.00
N ILE A 704 -9.84 26.90 22.91
CA ILE A 704 -9.08 26.25 21.86
C ILE A 704 -7.86 25.53 22.41
N ILE A 705 -7.73 24.27 22.04
CA ILE A 705 -6.55 23.43 22.27
C ILE A 705 -5.96 23.04 20.92
N ARG A 706 -4.63 22.97 20.83
CA ARG A 706 -3.96 22.75 19.55
C ARG A 706 -2.74 21.84 19.67
N MET A 707 -2.58 20.96 18.71
CA MET A 707 -1.31 20.31 18.36
C MET A 707 -0.61 21.11 17.27
N TYR A 708 0.60 21.57 17.53
CA TYR A 708 1.36 22.43 16.61
C TYR A 708 2.33 21.64 15.75
N LYS A 709 2.69 22.21 14.59
CA LYS A 709 3.67 21.63 13.64
C LYS A 709 5.10 21.47 14.20
N ASP A 710 5.40 22.10 15.33
CA ASP A 710 6.67 21.92 16.04
C ASP A 710 6.64 20.75 17.05
N GLY A 711 5.56 20.02 17.07
CA GLY A 711 5.36 18.85 17.91
C GLY A 711 4.90 19.13 19.33
N CYS A 712 4.47 20.36 19.65
CA CYS A 712 3.99 20.72 20.99
C CYS A 712 2.45 20.77 21.07
N PHE A 713 1.91 20.52 22.25
CA PHE A 713 0.57 20.97 22.63
C PHE A 713 0.57 22.44 23.02
N GLY A 714 -0.58 23.07 22.92
CA GLY A 714 -0.81 24.41 23.50
C GLY A 714 -2.29 24.76 23.49
N ALA A 715 -2.60 25.90 24.07
CA ALA A 715 -3.95 26.42 24.26
C ALA A 715 -4.01 27.93 23.98
N TYR A 716 -5.22 28.48 23.89
CA TYR A 716 -5.43 29.91 23.63
C TYR A 716 -5.79 30.65 24.91
N ASP A 717 -4.96 31.60 25.33
CA ASP A 717 -5.18 32.45 26.51
C ASP A 717 -5.66 33.84 26.09
N GLY A 718 -6.96 34.08 26.23
CA GLY A 718 -7.57 35.41 26.04
C GLY A 718 -7.35 36.02 24.65
N ASN A 719 -6.12 36.42 24.37
CA ASN A 719 -5.73 37.12 23.15
C ASN A 719 -4.61 36.45 22.34
N GLY A 720 -4.10 35.31 22.78
CA GLY A 720 -2.97 34.66 22.10
C GLY A 720 -2.83 33.18 22.37
N TYR A 721 -2.12 32.50 21.48
CA TYR A 721 -1.75 31.10 21.67
C TYR A 721 -0.52 30.98 22.57
N VAL A 722 -0.59 30.08 23.53
CA VAL A 722 0.49 29.70 24.40
C VAL A 722 0.88 28.27 24.14
N GLN A 723 2.13 28.06 23.76
CA GLN A 723 2.67 26.69 23.53
C GLN A 723 3.23 26.14 24.83
N SER A 724 2.99 24.85 25.07
CA SER A 724 3.58 24.12 26.18
C SER A 724 4.88 23.44 25.80
N SER A 725 5.58 22.87 26.78
CA SER A 725 6.75 22.00 26.57
C SER A 725 6.36 20.56 26.29
N VAL A 726 5.06 20.20 26.38
CA VAL A 726 4.58 18.83 26.15
C VAL A 726 4.65 18.52 24.68
N LYS A 727 5.43 17.49 24.33
CA LYS A 727 5.58 16.99 22.97
C LYS A 727 4.61 15.87 22.73
N PHE A 728 4.08 15.80 21.50
CA PHE A 728 3.34 14.64 21.04
C PHE A 728 4.12 13.89 19.95
N ALA A 729 3.85 12.59 19.85
CA ALA A 729 4.40 11.72 18.84
C ALA A 729 3.30 11.20 17.91
N GLN A 730 3.69 10.79 16.72
CA GLN A 730 2.82 10.16 15.75
C GLN A 730 2.29 8.82 16.30
N ASN A 731 1.02 8.54 16.09
CA ASN A 731 0.34 7.31 16.49
C ASN A 731 0.19 7.09 18.01
N GLU A 732 0.51 8.10 18.79
CA GLU A 732 0.38 8.03 20.25
C GLU A 732 -0.92 8.68 20.71
N LYS A 733 -1.51 8.11 21.76
CA LYS A 733 -2.76 8.56 22.39
C LYS A 733 -2.46 9.43 23.61
N TYR A 734 -3.05 10.62 23.64
CA TYR A 734 -2.89 11.59 24.72
C TYR A 734 -4.26 11.88 25.33
N ARG A 735 -4.40 11.67 26.64
CA ARG A 735 -5.61 12.03 27.38
C ARG A 735 -5.56 13.51 27.75
N LEU A 736 -6.60 14.26 27.38
CA LEU A 736 -6.79 15.66 27.78
C LEU A 736 -7.94 15.75 28.77
N GLU A 737 -7.71 16.49 29.87
CA GLU A 737 -8.74 16.89 30.80
C GLU A 737 -8.84 18.42 30.77
N VAL A 738 -10.03 18.94 30.49
CA VAL A 738 -10.31 20.37 30.38
C VAL A 738 -11.31 20.74 31.47
N ARG A 739 -10.87 21.58 32.40
CA ARG A 739 -11.73 22.13 33.45
C ARG A 739 -12.09 23.56 33.09
N ILE A 740 -13.35 23.87 33.08
CA ILE A 740 -13.90 25.11 32.56
C ILE A 740 -14.68 25.80 33.67
N ASP A 741 -14.31 27.04 34.03
CA ASP A 741 -15.09 27.89 34.90
C ASP A 741 -15.87 28.90 34.05
N LEU A 742 -17.17 28.65 33.91
CA LEU A 742 -18.08 29.49 33.12
C LEU A 742 -18.30 30.88 33.78
N HIS A 743 -18.21 30.97 35.13
CA HIS A 743 -18.39 32.21 35.83
C HIS A 743 -17.16 33.15 35.72
N ALA A 744 -15.96 32.56 35.89
CA ALA A 744 -14.71 33.28 35.73
C ALA A 744 -14.37 33.54 34.26
N GLY A 745 -14.89 32.71 33.34
CA GLY A 745 -14.56 32.74 31.91
C GLY A 745 -13.14 32.26 31.66
N THR A 746 -12.70 31.24 32.43
CA THR A 746 -11.36 30.66 32.34
C THR A 746 -11.40 29.12 32.19
N TYR A 747 -10.26 28.54 31.85
CA TYR A 747 -10.14 27.09 31.74
C TYR A 747 -8.72 26.60 31.99
N ASP A 748 -8.64 25.36 32.50
CA ASP A 748 -7.42 24.61 32.68
C ASP A 748 -7.35 23.46 31.69
N VAL A 749 -6.14 23.05 31.30
CA VAL A 749 -5.92 21.86 30.50
C VAL A 749 -4.78 21.03 31.04
N VAL A 750 -5.03 19.79 31.36
CA VAL A 750 -4.01 18.81 31.74
C VAL A 750 -3.89 17.78 30.62
N VAL A 751 -2.68 17.50 30.14
CA VAL A 751 -2.35 16.46 29.18
C VAL A 751 -1.70 15.30 29.93
N THR A 752 -2.25 14.10 29.75
CA THR A 752 -1.62 12.85 30.19
C THR A 752 -1.00 12.17 28.98
N SER A 753 0.31 12.01 29.01
CA SER A 753 1.09 11.33 27.97
C SER A 753 0.93 9.80 28.03
N PRO A 754 1.29 9.04 26.98
CA PRO A 754 1.17 7.57 26.95
C PRO A 754 1.90 6.85 28.10
N ASP A 755 2.97 7.41 28.63
CA ASP A 755 3.71 6.91 29.79
C ASP A 755 3.03 7.23 31.15
N GLY A 756 1.86 7.88 31.13
CA GLY A 756 1.11 8.28 32.32
C GLY A 756 1.55 9.60 32.94
N ALA A 757 2.55 10.29 32.41
CA ALA A 757 2.97 11.59 32.91
C ALA A 757 1.89 12.65 32.65
N GLN A 758 1.52 13.40 33.70
CA GLN A 758 0.55 14.49 33.65
C GLN A 758 1.24 15.85 33.64
N THR A 759 0.85 16.68 32.72
CA THR A 759 1.38 18.07 32.63
C THR A 759 0.26 19.05 32.36
N GLN A 760 0.16 20.08 33.17
CA GLN A 760 -0.76 21.20 32.95
C GLN A 760 -0.20 22.09 31.82
N ILE A 761 -1.00 22.33 30.78
CA ILE A 761 -0.64 23.14 29.61
C ILE A 761 -1.41 24.46 29.52
N ALA A 762 -2.48 24.60 30.31
CA ALA A 762 -3.24 25.80 30.54
C ALA A 762 -3.60 25.88 32.05
N ASP A 763 -3.44 27.04 32.66
CA ASP A 763 -3.69 27.32 34.08
C ASP A 763 -4.40 28.67 34.16
N ASP A 764 -5.69 28.67 34.49
CA ASP A 764 -6.57 29.86 34.48
C ASP A 764 -6.56 30.64 33.14
N PHE A 765 -6.43 29.96 32.00
CA PHE A 765 -6.43 30.63 30.70
C PHE A 765 -7.80 31.25 30.41
N ALA A 766 -7.81 32.49 30.02
CA ALA A 766 -9.03 33.22 29.71
C ALA A 766 -9.65 32.75 28.39
N PHE A 767 -10.98 32.71 28.32
CA PHE A 767 -11.70 32.52 27.07
C PHE A 767 -11.28 33.55 26.02
N ARG A 768 -11.34 33.16 24.74
CA ARG A 768 -11.01 34.06 23.63
C ARG A 768 -11.83 35.36 23.73
N SER A 769 -11.18 36.47 23.83
CA SER A 769 -11.82 37.79 24.05
C SER A 769 -12.68 38.25 22.87
N THR A 770 -12.41 37.75 21.65
CA THR A 770 -13.14 38.07 20.43
C THR A 770 -14.27 37.08 20.13
N ALA A 771 -14.40 36.01 20.91
CA ALA A 771 -15.49 35.05 20.78
C ALA A 771 -16.71 35.48 21.61
N GLN A 772 -17.89 34.99 21.21
CA GLN A 772 -19.06 35.10 22.11
C GLN A 772 -18.79 34.24 23.34
N GLN A 773 -18.97 34.80 24.51
CA GLN A 773 -18.84 34.08 25.78
C GLN A 773 -19.96 33.03 25.84
N PRO A 774 -19.64 31.79 26.20
CA PRO A 774 -20.63 30.74 26.26
C PRO A 774 -21.47 30.81 27.54
N ASP A 775 -22.78 30.61 27.40
CA ASP A 775 -23.69 30.47 28.55
C ASP A 775 -23.78 28.99 29.01
N ASP A 776 -23.31 28.09 28.23
CA ASP A 776 -23.21 26.64 28.49
C ASP A 776 -22.03 26.02 27.73
N ILE A 777 -21.63 24.83 28.14
CA ILE A 777 -20.71 23.97 27.37
C ILE A 777 -21.48 22.77 26.87
N GLY A 778 -21.61 22.63 25.56
CA GLY A 778 -22.44 21.59 24.99
C GLY A 778 -21.96 20.99 23.67
N LYS A 779 -20.84 21.51 23.12
CA LYS A 779 -20.36 21.03 21.83
C LYS A 779 -18.84 21.12 21.71
N ILE A 780 -18.27 20.06 21.12
CA ILE A 780 -16.85 19.98 20.77
C ILE A 780 -16.68 19.98 19.24
N TYR A 781 -15.64 20.62 18.76
CA TYR A 781 -15.37 20.85 17.35
C TYR A 781 -13.95 20.45 16.99
N LEU A 782 -13.78 19.90 15.80
CA LEU A 782 -12.49 19.80 15.14
C LEU A 782 -12.39 20.82 14.02
N PHE A 783 -11.24 21.46 13.89
CA PHE A 783 -10.98 22.43 12.83
C PHE A 783 -9.76 21.98 12.01
N ASN A 784 -9.89 22.08 10.70
CA ASN A 784 -8.82 21.69 9.80
C ASN A 784 -8.08 22.92 9.27
N ASN A 785 -6.80 23.03 9.58
CA ASN A 785 -5.95 24.08 9.01
C ASN A 785 -5.14 23.61 7.81
N ASP A 786 -5.08 22.30 7.59
CA ASP A 786 -4.37 21.65 6.47
C ASP A 786 -5.24 20.51 5.94
N GLN A 787 -5.09 20.09 4.73
CA GLN A 787 -5.93 19.10 4.01
C GLN A 787 -5.83 17.66 4.59
N ALA A 788 -5.90 17.51 5.89
CA ALA A 788 -5.62 16.26 6.61
C ALA A 788 -6.91 15.55 7.07
N ALA A 789 -7.78 15.19 6.11
CA ALA A 789 -8.96 14.37 6.40
C ALA A 789 -8.58 13.01 7.02
N GLY A 790 -9.29 12.61 8.09
CA GLY A 790 -9.13 11.31 8.73
C GLY A 790 -7.80 11.08 9.45
N LYS A 791 -7.00 12.11 9.66
CA LYS A 791 -5.62 11.96 10.15
C LYS A 791 -5.42 12.34 11.61
N TYR A 792 -6.42 12.90 12.26
CA TYR A 792 -6.50 13.04 13.69
C TYR A 792 -7.95 12.97 14.14
N TRP A 793 -8.17 12.53 15.36
CA TRP A 793 -9.50 12.37 15.93
C TRP A 793 -9.48 12.49 17.44
N LEU A 794 -10.69 12.59 18.00
CA LEU A 794 -10.96 12.49 19.43
C LEU A 794 -11.78 11.24 19.68
N GLU A 795 -11.46 10.54 20.76
CA GLU A 795 -12.22 9.38 21.24
C GLU A 795 -12.41 9.49 22.77
N ASP A 796 -13.24 8.61 23.32
CA ASP A 796 -13.52 8.60 24.76
C ASP A 796 -13.89 9.99 25.31
N ILE A 797 -14.79 10.68 24.59
CA ILE A 797 -15.26 12.02 24.94
C ILE A 797 -16.31 11.89 26.06
N PHE A 798 -16.01 12.44 27.26
CA PHE A 798 -16.88 12.38 28.45
C PHE A 798 -17.06 13.76 29.07
#